data_99f282b7edc12ceec45480ec76184ce1
#
_entry.id   99f282b7edc12ceec45480ec76184ce1
#
_cell.length_a   1.000
_cell.length_b   1.000
_cell.length_c   1.000
_cell.angle_alpha   90.00
_cell.angle_beta   90.00
_cell.angle_gamma   90.00
#
_symmetry.space_group_name_H-M   'P 1'
#
loop_
_entity.id
_entity.type
_entity.pdbx_description
1 polymer ?
#
loop_
_entity_poly.entity_id
_entity_poly.type
_entity_poly.pdbx_seq_one_letter_code
_entity_poly.pdbx_strand_id
1 'polypeptide(L)'
;MVQQGRARSAVRLTVLLTVLLALALSGAVSGAATARGSQQGKQGGENPGYYSNPLKPRIPGDGVVESCADPTVIHGQQPGDTTWYMYCTTDPLNDEDLDANGDLVFHRVPTMTSEDLVHWTYVGDAFQSLPSWADPSAALWAPDVVYSKTFDQYYMFVVVTDTTAAAGGSADPNCHGDNAIGVATSDSATGPWTFAERPVVAPRSAGGECNFLWTFDPDVLGDAIDTESILYYGSYFGGIFGTRLTLTEGGAVADPAATKVAIDNKYEGANVVFRDGFYYLFVSATNCCNGALTGYSVFVGRSRSPLGPFVDREGNSLLDVQAGGTPVISMNGNRWVGTGHNTVFQDAAGDWWTIYHAVDQGDPFFETSPGFTKRPALLDALDWVDGWPTVNGGSWASDRKMPAPAGQPGEVSRHRTRLVKAQEPGRLLFADEFSGTSLSSAWSVIRPERAELRVRGGVLTMKIQEPVRVPAPTPEDPDATKLVASDLNSENNTASVLVRDAPRGDYVVETAVRLNVPDSPDCCYNFAQGGVLVYEDDDNFVKLTNTSIWNTRQTEWAKELFPVPEGWNRYGNTVVGPPSDFGEWTYLRIAVEQLSGDERRQAGGDRQSYTAYTSQDGRTWVRGGTWTHTLTDAQLGLVAMGLTPEFTGDYTVDYDYVRVFRLREGGHHR
;
A
#
# COMPACT_ATOMS: atom_id res chain seq x y z
N MET A 1 8.14 -0.87 11.36
CA MET A 1 8.91 -2.13 11.31
C MET A 1 8.12 -3.16 12.08
N VAL A 2 7.27 -3.90 11.39
CA VAL A 2 6.49 -4.97 12.01
C VAL A 2 7.39 -6.18 12.05
N GLN A 3 7.85 -6.55 13.24
CA GLN A 3 8.34 -7.90 13.48
C GLN A 3 7.15 -8.84 13.30
N GLN A 4 7.16 -9.67 12.28
CA GLN A 4 6.33 -10.85 12.26
C GLN A 4 6.80 -11.78 13.38
N GLY A 5 6.15 -11.67 14.52
CA GLY A 5 6.42 -12.44 15.71
C GLY A 5 5.95 -13.87 15.53
N ARG A 6 6.84 -14.78 15.76
CA ARG A 6 6.59 -16.22 15.88
C ARG A 6 5.48 -16.49 16.89
N ALA A 7 4.38 -17.09 16.46
CA ALA A 7 3.48 -17.81 17.35
C ALA A 7 3.65 -19.33 17.14
N ARG A 8 4.57 -19.96 17.85
CA ARG A 8 4.51 -21.37 18.14
C ARG A 8 4.43 -21.51 19.65
N SER A 9 3.22 -21.67 20.17
CA SER A 9 3.01 -22.21 21.52
C SER A 9 1.78 -23.11 21.48
N ALA A 10 2.06 -24.39 21.51
CA ALA A 10 1.06 -25.42 21.70
C ALA A 10 0.45 -25.30 23.09
N VAL A 11 -0.81 -24.94 23.18
CA VAL A 11 -1.62 -25.12 24.40
C VAL A 11 -2.61 -26.25 24.13
N ARG A 12 -2.33 -27.42 24.70
CA ARG A 12 -3.30 -28.50 24.82
C ARG A 12 -4.33 -28.10 25.87
N LEU A 13 -5.57 -27.89 25.47
CA LEU A 13 -6.69 -27.80 26.41
C LEU A 13 -7.65 -28.93 26.11
N THR A 14 -7.75 -29.84 27.07
CA THR A 14 -8.68 -30.96 27.13
C THR A 14 -10.06 -30.40 27.51
N VAL A 15 -11.08 -30.54 26.66
CA VAL A 15 -12.47 -30.26 27.04
C VAL A 15 -13.30 -31.52 26.93
N LEU A 16 -13.94 -31.85 28.08
CA LEU A 16 -14.86 -32.96 28.26
C LEU A 16 -16.13 -32.84 27.39
N LEU A 17 -16.48 -33.98 26.79
CA LEU A 17 -17.78 -34.23 26.19
C LEU A 17 -18.89 -34.23 27.25
N THR A 18 -20.01 -33.54 26.99
CA THR A 18 -21.31 -33.84 27.59
C THR A 18 -22.35 -33.94 26.47
N VAL A 19 -22.78 -35.17 26.26
CA VAL A 19 -23.87 -35.56 25.38
C VAL A 19 -25.19 -35.28 26.08
N LEU A 20 -26.14 -34.64 25.41
CA LEU A 20 -27.56 -34.73 25.75
C LEU A 20 -28.42 -34.96 24.50
N LEU A 21 -28.98 -36.15 24.49
CA LEU A 21 -29.95 -36.71 23.53
C LEU A 21 -31.34 -36.08 23.76
N ALA A 22 -32.05 -35.66 22.71
CA ALA A 22 -33.47 -35.52 22.74
C ALA A 22 -34.08 -36.03 21.42
N LEU A 23 -34.92 -37.03 21.57
CA LEU A 23 -35.63 -37.78 20.51
C LEU A 23 -36.79 -36.97 19.88
N ALA A 24 -36.92 -37.22 18.63
CA ALA A 24 -37.99 -37.19 17.65
C ALA A 24 -39.46 -37.14 18.08
N LEU A 25 -40.27 -36.51 17.21
CA LEU A 25 -41.59 -37.05 16.82
C LEU A 25 -41.92 -36.59 15.39
N SER A 26 -42.20 -37.60 14.59
CA SER A 26 -42.57 -37.58 13.19
C SER A 26 -43.99 -37.08 12.94
N GLY A 27 -44.15 -36.30 11.86
CA GLY A 27 -45.44 -36.02 11.25
C GLY A 27 -45.31 -36.00 9.73
N ALA A 28 -45.71 -37.07 9.08
CA ALA A 28 -45.77 -37.19 7.62
C ALA A 28 -46.98 -36.42 7.08
N VAL A 29 -46.76 -35.50 6.15
CA VAL A 29 -47.78 -34.99 5.24
C VAL A 29 -47.30 -35.22 3.81
N SER A 30 -47.98 -36.10 3.11
CA SER A 30 -47.80 -36.36 1.68
C SER A 30 -48.34 -35.18 0.87
N GLY A 31 -47.48 -34.49 0.17
CA GLY A 31 -47.82 -33.49 -0.83
C GLY A 31 -47.17 -33.83 -2.16
N ALA A 32 -47.98 -33.98 -3.19
CA ALA A 32 -47.59 -34.38 -4.53
C ALA A 32 -46.53 -33.45 -5.13
N ALA A 33 -45.39 -33.99 -5.51
CA ALA A 33 -44.36 -33.30 -6.24
C ALA A 33 -44.75 -33.13 -7.70
N THR A 34 -45.15 -31.94 -8.11
CA THR A 34 -45.12 -31.55 -9.52
C THR A 34 -43.66 -31.25 -9.88
N ALA A 35 -43.11 -32.04 -10.76
CA ALA A 35 -41.80 -31.81 -11.36
C ALA A 35 -41.81 -30.47 -12.11
N ARG A 36 -41.26 -29.42 -11.50
CA ARG A 36 -40.82 -28.23 -12.22
C ARG A 36 -39.43 -28.50 -12.74
N GLY A 37 -39.30 -28.54 -14.06
CA GLY A 37 -38.03 -28.62 -14.74
C GLY A 37 -37.08 -27.52 -14.21
N SER A 38 -35.90 -27.93 -13.86
CA SER A 38 -34.77 -27.03 -13.57
C SER A 38 -34.50 -26.19 -14.82
N GLN A 39 -35.08 -25.00 -14.88
CA GLN A 39 -34.46 -23.96 -15.68
C GLN A 39 -33.12 -23.66 -14.99
N GLN A 40 -32.05 -24.16 -15.58
CA GLN A 40 -30.75 -23.58 -15.39
C GLN A 40 -30.91 -22.07 -15.62
N GLY A 41 -30.81 -21.31 -14.52
CA GLY A 41 -30.72 -19.88 -14.61
C GLY A 41 -29.50 -19.56 -15.50
N LYS A 42 -29.77 -19.02 -16.67
CA LYS A 42 -28.73 -18.30 -17.41
C LYS A 42 -28.20 -17.28 -16.42
N GLN A 43 -26.97 -17.47 -15.97
CA GLN A 43 -26.19 -16.37 -15.40
C GLN A 43 -26.31 -15.23 -16.43
N GLY A 44 -26.93 -14.15 -16.01
CA GLY A 44 -27.05 -12.97 -16.84
C GLY A 44 -25.65 -12.51 -17.20
N GLY A 45 -25.24 -12.75 -18.45
CA GLY A 45 -23.97 -12.30 -18.95
C GLY A 45 -23.89 -10.79 -18.69
N GLU A 46 -22.87 -10.36 -17.96
CA GLU A 46 -22.57 -8.95 -17.84
C GLU A 46 -22.39 -8.40 -19.26
N ASN A 47 -22.86 -7.19 -19.47
CA ASN A 47 -22.79 -6.54 -20.78
C ASN A 47 -21.32 -6.57 -21.27
N PRO A 48 -20.99 -7.21 -22.41
CA PRO A 48 -19.63 -7.22 -22.92
C PRO A 48 -19.17 -5.78 -23.13
N GLY A 49 -18.22 -5.31 -22.36
CA GLY A 49 -17.75 -3.94 -22.35
C GLY A 49 -17.78 -3.24 -20.99
N TYR A 50 -18.21 -3.91 -19.93
CA TYR A 50 -18.16 -3.40 -18.56
C TYR A 50 -17.72 -4.47 -17.58
N TYR A 51 -17.00 -4.06 -16.52
CA TYR A 51 -16.56 -4.91 -15.41
C TYR A 51 -16.77 -4.22 -14.06
N SER A 52 -16.51 -4.94 -12.97
CA SER A 52 -16.49 -4.40 -11.62
C SER A 52 -15.34 -5.04 -10.84
N ASN A 53 -14.62 -4.24 -10.06
CA ASN A 53 -13.61 -4.73 -9.13
C ASN A 53 -14.23 -5.39 -7.88
N PRO A 54 -13.54 -6.38 -7.26
CA PRO A 54 -12.26 -6.95 -7.69
C PRO A 54 -12.46 -7.92 -8.88
N LEU A 55 -11.37 -8.16 -9.60
CA LEU A 55 -11.30 -9.32 -10.48
C LEU A 55 -11.44 -10.59 -9.61
N LYS A 56 -12.29 -11.50 -10.00
CA LYS A 56 -12.55 -12.76 -9.27
C LYS A 56 -12.23 -13.93 -10.18
N PRO A 57 -10.93 -14.28 -10.35
CA PRO A 57 -10.57 -15.40 -11.19
C PRO A 57 -11.31 -16.67 -10.73
N ARG A 58 -11.94 -17.35 -11.68
CA ARG A 58 -12.69 -18.58 -11.39
C ARG A 58 -11.71 -19.74 -11.18
N ILE A 59 -11.89 -20.50 -10.11
CA ILE A 59 -11.23 -21.79 -9.89
C ILE A 59 -12.13 -22.88 -10.49
N PRO A 60 -11.67 -23.68 -11.47
CA PRO A 60 -12.48 -24.72 -12.09
C PRO A 60 -12.93 -25.80 -11.09
N GLY A 61 -14.23 -25.85 -10.81
CA GLY A 61 -14.82 -26.83 -9.86
C GLY A 61 -14.83 -26.36 -8.41
N ASP A 62 -14.31 -25.17 -8.13
CA ASP A 62 -14.23 -24.58 -6.81
C ASP A 62 -14.36 -23.05 -6.94
N GLY A 63 -14.85 -22.33 -6.02
CA GLY A 63 -15.12 -20.90 -5.94
C GLY A 63 -14.34 -19.93 -6.86
N VAL A 64 -13.79 -18.90 -6.29
CA VAL A 64 -13.00 -17.87 -6.96
C VAL A 64 -11.71 -17.60 -6.18
N VAL A 65 -10.71 -17.02 -6.85
CA VAL A 65 -9.50 -16.52 -6.21
C VAL A 65 -9.84 -15.22 -5.48
N GLU A 66 -9.57 -15.16 -4.20
CA GLU A 66 -9.83 -14.01 -3.31
C GLU A 66 -8.54 -13.21 -2.99
N SER A 67 -7.36 -13.82 -3.17
CA SER A 67 -6.07 -13.15 -3.02
C SER A 67 -5.21 -13.40 -4.26
N CYS A 68 -4.70 -12.33 -4.85
CA CYS A 68 -3.77 -12.33 -5.97
C CYS A 68 -2.87 -11.11 -5.79
N ALA A 69 -1.97 -11.24 -4.82
CA ALA A 69 -1.08 -10.17 -4.45
C ALA A 69 0.03 -9.97 -5.49
N ASP A 70 0.50 -8.74 -5.61
CA ASP A 70 1.63 -8.35 -6.47
C ASP A 70 1.45 -8.84 -7.92
N PRO A 71 0.29 -8.55 -8.56
CA PRO A 71 -0.06 -9.13 -9.86
C PRO A 71 0.78 -8.55 -10.99
N THR A 72 1.32 -9.43 -11.86
CA THR A 72 1.85 -9.06 -13.18
C THR A 72 0.99 -9.62 -14.29
N VAL A 73 0.93 -8.92 -15.43
CA VAL A 73 0.13 -9.30 -16.60
C VAL A 73 0.98 -9.20 -17.88
N ILE A 74 0.93 -10.21 -18.70
CA ILE A 74 1.51 -10.20 -20.05
C ILE A 74 0.49 -10.70 -21.08
N HIS A 75 0.50 -10.10 -22.27
CA HIS A 75 -0.22 -10.64 -23.44
C HIS A 75 0.58 -11.77 -24.07
N GLY A 76 -0.10 -12.75 -24.66
CA GLY A 76 0.55 -13.81 -25.45
C GLY A 76 1.47 -13.26 -26.52
N GLN A 77 2.72 -13.74 -26.55
CA GLN A 77 3.76 -13.23 -27.44
C GLN A 77 4.01 -14.14 -28.65
N GLN A 78 3.56 -15.39 -28.58
CA GLN A 78 3.72 -16.35 -29.66
C GLN A 78 2.72 -16.08 -30.80
N PRO A 79 3.06 -16.42 -32.06
CA PRO A 79 2.18 -16.16 -33.20
C PRO A 79 0.80 -16.80 -33.05
N GLY A 80 -0.24 -15.96 -33.03
CA GLY A 80 -1.63 -16.38 -32.89
C GLY A 80 -2.13 -16.57 -31.46
N ASP A 81 -1.29 -16.38 -30.45
CA ASP A 81 -1.70 -16.35 -29.05
C ASP A 81 -2.25 -14.97 -28.71
N THR A 82 -3.55 -14.90 -28.42
CA THR A 82 -4.26 -13.67 -28.00
C THR A 82 -4.71 -13.75 -26.56
N THR A 83 -4.16 -14.68 -25.80
CA THR A 83 -4.47 -14.91 -24.39
C THR A 83 -3.72 -13.89 -23.51
N TRP A 84 -4.35 -13.42 -22.48
CA TRP A 84 -3.72 -12.67 -21.40
C TRP A 84 -3.38 -13.61 -20.25
N TYR A 85 -2.21 -13.43 -19.68
CA TYR A 85 -1.69 -14.22 -18.56
C TYR A 85 -1.44 -13.32 -17.35
N MET A 86 -1.90 -13.75 -16.17
CA MET A 86 -1.66 -13.06 -14.91
C MET A 86 -1.02 -14.02 -13.92
N TYR A 87 -0.03 -13.52 -13.18
CA TYR A 87 0.69 -14.28 -12.16
C TYR A 87 0.71 -13.48 -10.86
N CYS A 88 0.64 -14.18 -9.73
CA CYS A 88 0.55 -13.56 -8.41
C CYS A 88 1.59 -14.15 -7.46
N THR A 89 1.87 -13.46 -6.39
CA THR A 89 2.68 -13.93 -5.24
C THR A 89 2.12 -15.23 -4.68
N THR A 90 2.98 -16.03 -4.04
CA THR A 90 2.57 -17.20 -3.24
C THR A 90 1.59 -16.79 -2.14
N ASP A 91 0.32 -17.10 -2.35
CA ASP A 91 -0.81 -16.84 -1.43
C ASP A 91 -1.78 -18.03 -1.45
N PRO A 92 -2.68 -18.16 -0.46
CA PRO A 92 -3.87 -19.01 -0.58
C PRO A 92 -4.82 -18.46 -1.65
N LEU A 93 -5.57 -19.32 -2.31
CA LEU A 93 -6.51 -18.88 -3.34
C LEU A 93 -7.78 -18.25 -2.73
N ASN A 94 -8.34 -18.87 -1.68
CA ASN A 94 -9.56 -18.41 -1.00
C ASN A 94 -9.64 -18.97 0.44
N ASP A 95 -10.72 -18.68 1.16
CA ASP A 95 -10.95 -19.13 2.54
C ASP A 95 -11.16 -20.64 2.68
N GLU A 96 -11.62 -21.32 1.62
CA GLU A 96 -11.85 -22.76 1.60
C GLU A 96 -10.59 -23.56 1.22
N ASP A 97 -9.52 -22.91 0.82
CA ASP A 97 -8.26 -23.53 0.38
C ASP A 97 -7.43 -23.99 1.59
N LEU A 98 -7.89 -25.08 2.20
CA LEU A 98 -7.35 -25.62 3.45
C LEU A 98 -6.79 -27.03 3.26
N ASP A 99 -5.69 -27.32 3.96
CA ASP A 99 -5.12 -28.66 4.04
C ASP A 99 -5.93 -29.58 5.00
N ALA A 100 -5.51 -30.81 5.13
CA ALA A 100 -6.15 -31.80 6.01
C ALA A 100 -6.13 -31.44 7.52
N ASN A 101 -5.31 -30.48 7.93
CA ASN A 101 -5.21 -29.97 9.30
C ASN A 101 -6.08 -28.70 9.49
N GLY A 102 -6.62 -28.13 8.41
CA GLY A 102 -7.34 -26.87 8.42
C GLY A 102 -6.45 -25.65 8.30
N ASP A 103 -5.19 -25.81 7.91
CA ASP A 103 -4.28 -24.72 7.64
C ASP A 103 -4.39 -24.27 6.17
N LEU A 104 -4.20 -22.97 5.90
CA LEU A 104 -4.22 -22.41 4.54
C LEU A 104 -3.17 -23.04 3.64
N VAL A 105 -3.56 -23.39 2.42
CA VAL A 105 -2.66 -23.89 1.37
C VAL A 105 -2.06 -22.72 0.60
N PHE A 106 -0.74 -22.69 0.47
CA PHE A 106 -0.01 -21.64 -0.25
C PHE A 106 0.39 -22.11 -1.65
N HIS A 107 -0.08 -21.42 -2.66
CA HIS A 107 0.17 -21.68 -4.07
C HIS A 107 1.42 -20.97 -4.59
N ARG A 108 2.26 -21.70 -5.36
CA ARG A 108 3.54 -21.16 -5.85
C ARG A 108 3.35 -20.44 -7.17
N VAL A 109 3.14 -19.15 -7.10
CA VAL A 109 2.87 -18.26 -8.24
C VAL A 109 1.60 -18.73 -8.98
N PRO A 110 0.40 -18.53 -8.37
CA PRO A 110 -0.87 -18.81 -9.03
C PRO A 110 -0.94 -18.15 -10.40
N THR A 111 -1.32 -18.94 -11.42
CA THR A 111 -1.37 -18.51 -12.82
C THR A 111 -2.81 -18.49 -13.31
N MET A 112 -3.21 -17.39 -13.92
CA MET A 112 -4.55 -17.20 -14.49
C MET A 112 -4.48 -16.84 -15.97
N THR A 113 -5.53 -17.18 -16.71
CA THR A 113 -5.67 -16.81 -18.12
C THR A 113 -6.97 -16.07 -18.37
N SER A 114 -6.95 -15.18 -19.35
CA SER A 114 -8.14 -14.43 -19.81
C SER A 114 -8.06 -14.15 -21.30
N GLU A 115 -9.21 -14.02 -21.97
CA GLU A 115 -9.31 -13.52 -23.33
C GLU A 115 -9.75 -12.06 -23.39
N ASP A 116 -10.19 -11.47 -22.25
CA ASP A 116 -10.81 -10.14 -22.24
C ASP A 116 -10.31 -9.23 -21.12
N LEU A 117 -9.28 -9.64 -20.34
CA LEU A 117 -8.70 -8.93 -19.20
C LEU A 117 -9.64 -8.79 -17.99
N VAL A 118 -10.87 -9.27 -18.08
CA VAL A 118 -11.92 -9.14 -17.06
C VAL A 118 -12.29 -10.50 -16.46
N HIS A 119 -12.53 -11.48 -17.32
CA HIS A 119 -12.90 -12.83 -16.90
C HIS A 119 -11.66 -13.73 -16.89
N TRP A 120 -11.18 -13.99 -15.70
CA TRP A 120 -9.98 -14.79 -15.47
C TRP A 120 -10.31 -16.20 -15.00
N THR A 121 -9.48 -17.15 -15.36
CA THR A 121 -9.57 -18.54 -14.90
C THR A 121 -8.22 -18.97 -14.35
N TYR A 122 -8.18 -19.46 -13.13
CA TYR A 122 -7.02 -20.12 -12.54
C TYR A 122 -6.73 -21.42 -13.30
N VAL A 123 -5.48 -21.58 -13.74
CA VAL A 123 -5.05 -22.73 -14.55
C VAL A 123 -3.99 -23.59 -13.86
N GLY A 124 -3.57 -23.23 -12.65
CA GLY A 124 -2.59 -23.93 -11.83
C GLY A 124 -1.48 -23.02 -11.34
N ASP A 125 -0.54 -23.60 -10.61
CA ASP A 125 0.65 -22.93 -10.13
C ASP A 125 1.76 -22.97 -11.18
N ALA A 126 2.49 -21.88 -11.35
CA ALA A 126 3.65 -21.84 -12.23
C ALA A 126 4.72 -22.88 -11.81
N PHE A 127 4.88 -23.10 -10.50
CA PHE A 127 5.94 -23.95 -9.96
C PHE A 127 5.45 -25.09 -9.09
N GLN A 128 5.91 -26.32 -9.40
CA GLN A 128 5.67 -27.49 -8.54
C GLN A 128 6.73 -27.64 -7.44
N SER A 129 7.89 -27.00 -7.58
CA SER A 129 9.00 -27.04 -6.62
C SER A 129 9.77 -25.73 -6.61
N LEU A 130 10.46 -25.47 -5.51
CA LEU A 130 11.41 -24.37 -5.40
C LEU A 130 12.68 -24.65 -6.22
N PRO A 131 13.46 -23.62 -6.58
CA PRO A 131 14.78 -23.84 -7.18
C PRO A 131 15.71 -24.56 -6.20
N SER A 132 16.66 -25.32 -6.73
CA SER A 132 17.58 -26.15 -5.92
C SER A 132 18.46 -25.37 -4.95
N TRP A 133 18.57 -24.08 -5.15
CA TRP A 133 19.37 -23.16 -4.35
C TRP A 133 18.53 -22.37 -3.32
N ALA A 134 17.21 -22.55 -3.30
CA ALA A 134 16.34 -21.98 -2.27
C ALA A 134 16.41 -22.79 -0.96
N ASP A 135 16.16 -22.12 0.16
CA ASP A 135 15.86 -22.82 1.40
C ASP A 135 14.47 -23.49 1.29
N PRO A 136 14.23 -24.65 1.90
CA PRO A 136 12.92 -25.32 1.86
C PRO A 136 11.76 -24.50 2.44
N SER A 137 12.03 -23.51 3.28
CA SER A 137 11.04 -22.58 3.85
C SER A 137 10.67 -21.42 2.92
N ALA A 138 11.38 -21.25 1.79
CA ALA A 138 11.20 -20.11 0.90
C ALA A 138 9.81 -20.07 0.26
N ALA A 139 9.32 -18.86 0.06
CA ALA A 139 8.18 -18.54 -0.80
C ALA A 139 8.66 -17.86 -2.09
N LEU A 140 7.77 -17.77 -3.07
CA LEU A 140 8.01 -17.10 -4.35
C LEU A 140 7.10 -15.88 -4.44
N TRP A 141 7.69 -14.67 -4.51
CA TRP A 141 6.92 -13.42 -4.45
C TRP A 141 7.15 -12.54 -5.67
N ALA A 142 6.18 -11.66 -5.94
CA ALA A 142 6.25 -10.58 -6.91
C ALA A 142 6.84 -11.03 -8.26
N PRO A 143 6.16 -11.91 -9.01
CA PRO A 143 6.63 -12.35 -10.31
C PRO A 143 6.57 -11.22 -11.34
N ASP A 144 7.55 -11.18 -12.26
CA ASP A 144 7.47 -10.43 -13.49
C ASP A 144 7.81 -11.33 -14.67
N VAL A 145 7.11 -11.17 -15.79
CA VAL A 145 7.24 -12.07 -16.95
C VAL A 145 7.48 -11.29 -18.23
N VAL A 146 8.56 -11.66 -18.92
CA VAL A 146 8.90 -11.10 -20.23
C VAL A 146 9.14 -12.21 -21.27
N TYR A 147 9.09 -11.86 -22.54
CA TYR A 147 9.34 -12.78 -23.65
C TYR A 147 10.58 -12.36 -24.42
N SER A 148 11.48 -13.31 -24.70
CA SER A 148 12.62 -13.09 -25.60
C SER A 148 12.27 -13.48 -27.02
N LYS A 149 12.30 -12.51 -27.94
CA LYS A 149 12.14 -12.74 -29.38
C LYS A 149 13.31 -13.51 -29.98
N THR A 150 14.48 -13.41 -29.35
CA THR A 150 15.71 -14.10 -29.84
C THR A 150 15.68 -15.58 -29.50
N PHE A 151 15.20 -15.93 -28.29
CA PHE A 151 15.18 -17.32 -27.83
C PHE A 151 13.80 -17.98 -27.99
N ASP A 152 12.79 -17.24 -28.45
CA ASP A 152 11.39 -17.70 -28.56
C ASP A 152 10.87 -18.34 -27.26
N GLN A 153 11.12 -17.66 -26.11
CA GLN A 153 10.95 -18.21 -24.78
C GLN A 153 10.49 -17.14 -23.78
N TYR A 154 9.62 -17.54 -22.84
CA TYR A 154 9.23 -16.70 -21.71
C TYR A 154 10.25 -16.82 -20.57
N TYR A 155 10.44 -15.71 -19.84
CA TYR A 155 11.30 -15.59 -18.67
C TYR A 155 10.46 -15.02 -17.53
N MET A 156 10.38 -15.74 -16.42
CA MET A 156 9.75 -15.27 -15.19
C MET A 156 10.83 -14.93 -14.17
N PHE A 157 10.88 -13.68 -13.77
CA PHE A 157 11.70 -13.19 -12.66
C PHE A 157 10.85 -13.22 -11.41
N VAL A 158 11.39 -13.70 -10.28
CA VAL A 158 10.62 -13.88 -9.05
C VAL A 158 11.52 -13.79 -7.84
N VAL A 159 11.02 -13.22 -6.75
CA VAL A 159 11.69 -13.27 -5.45
C VAL A 159 11.68 -14.69 -4.91
N VAL A 160 12.84 -15.16 -4.45
CA VAL A 160 12.96 -16.34 -3.58
C VAL A 160 13.30 -15.81 -2.19
N THR A 161 12.41 -15.99 -1.22
CA THR A 161 12.47 -15.27 0.05
C THR A 161 13.60 -15.68 0.98
N ASP A 162 14.06 -16.93 0.87
CA ASP A 162 15.18 -17.45 1.64
C ASP A 162 16.06 -18.34 0.76
N THR A 163 17.37 -18.19 0.85
CA THR A 163 18.34 -18.89 0.01
C THR A 163 19.35 -19.70 0.82
N THR A 164 19.93 -20.71 0.19
CA THR A 164 21.01 -21.47 0.82
C THR A 164 22.32 -20.68 0.83
N ALA A 165 23.22 -21.01 1.76
CA ALA A 165 24.56 -20.42 1.81
C ALA A 165 25.35 -20.56 0.48
N ALA A 166 25.10 -21.63 -0.29
CA ALA A 166 25.73 -21.84 -1.59
C ALA A 166 25.26 -20.81 -2.65
N ALA A 167 24.10 -20.23 -2.46
CA ALA A 167 23.54 -19.17 -3.32
C ALA A 167 23.83 -17.75 -2.82
N GLY A 168 24.54 -17.61 -1.71
CA GLY A 168 24.88 -16.31 -1.10
C GLY A 168 24.05 -15.96 0.13
N GLY A 169 23.14 -16.86 0.55
CA GLY A 169 22.37 -16.73 1.78
C GLY A 169 23.17 -17.04 3.03
N SER A 170 22.48 -17.10 4.16
CA SER A 170 23.09 -17.44 5.45
C SER A 170 23.26 -18.94 5.64
N ALA A 171 24.29 -19.33 6.37
CA ALA A 171 24.43 -20.68 6.89
C ALA A 171 23.70 -20.89 8.24
N ASP A 172 23.25 -19.81 8.89
CA ASP A 172 22.47 -19.86 10.14
C ASP A 172 20.98 -20.06 9.79
N PRO A 173 20.36 -21.18 10.20
CA PRO A 173 18.95 -21.46 9.91
C PRO A 173 17.97 -20.50 10.62
N ASN A 174 18.44 -19.65 11.51
CA ASN A 174 17.63 -18.59 12.13
C ASN A 174 17.76 -17.25 11.42
N CYS A 175 18.62 -17.16 10.42
CA CYS A 175 18.79 -15.99 9.57
C CYS A 175 17.75 -16.04 8.45
N HIS A 176 16.86 -15.08 8.43
CA HIS A 176 15.84 -14.92 7.40
C HIS A 176 16.02 -13.56 6.74
N GLY A 177 15.55 -13.44 5.50
CA GLY A 177 15.62 -12.19 4.73
C GLY A 177 16.81 -12.14 3.78
N ASP A 178 17.53 -13.25 3.59
CA ASP A 178 18.56 -13.44 2.57
C ASP A 178 17.93 -13.80 1.20
N ASN A 179 17.01 -12.93 0.79
CA ASN A 179 16.24 -13.07 -0.42
C ASN A 179 17.05 -12.73 -1.68
N ALA A 180 16.64 -13.35 -2.79
CA ALA A 180 17.29 -13.23 -4.09
C ALA A 180 16.27 -13.14 -5.21
N ILE A 181 16.67 -12.62 -6.38
CA ILE A 181 15.89 -12.72 -7.60
C ILE A 181 16.29 -13.96 -8.39
N GLY A 182 15.34 -14.87 -8.56
CA GLY A 182 15.46 -16.00 -9.46
C GLY A 182 14.96 -15.69 -10.87
N VAL A 183 15.36 -16.52 -11.83
CA VAL A 183 14.74 -16.56 -13.15
C VAL A 183 14.39 -17.98 -13.52
N ALA A 184 13.22 -18.16 -14.11
CA ALA A 184 12.79 -19.42 -14.71
C ALA A 184 12.38 -19.18 -16.16
N THR A 185 12.54 -20.19 -17.00
CA THR A 185 12.21 -20.12 -18.43
C THR A 185 11.19 -21.16 -18.81
N SER A 186 10.40 -20.86 -19.85
CA SER A 186 9.42 -21.77 -20.43
C SER A 186 9.15 -21.43 -21.88
N ASP A 187 8.83 -22.45 -22.70
CA ASP A 187 8.35 -22.27 -24.08
C ASP A 187 6.87 -21.84 -24.13
N SER A 188 6.17 -21.83 -22.99
CA SER A 188 4.77 -21.43 -22.87
C SER A 188 4.57 -20.53 -21.68
N ALA A 189 3.70 -19.54 -21.79
CA ALA A 189 3.34 -18.65 -20.68
C ALA A 189 2.71 -19.36 -19.48
N THR A 190 2.14 -20.55 -19.65
CA THR A 190 1.62 -21.38 -18.54
C THR A 190 2.61 -22.42 -18.01
N GLY A 191 3.84 -22.42 -18.54
CA GLY A 191 4.84 -23.42 -18.15
C GLY A 191 4.81 -24.69 -19.01
N PRO A 192 5.51 -25.77 -18.62
CA PRO A 192 6.25 -25.88 -17.35
C PRO A 192 7.47 -24.95 -17.28
N TRP A 193 7.65 -24.33 -16.12
CA TRP A 193 8.75 -23.42 -15.87
C TRP A 193 9.97 -24.15 -15.29
N THR A 194 11.16 -23.78 -15.75
CA THR A 194 12.44 -24.35 -15.28
C THR A 194 13.31 -23.24 -14.72
N PHE A 195 13.65 -23.31 -13.43
CA PHE A 195 14.56 -22.37 -12.80
C PHE A 195 16.00 -22.51 -13.31
N ALA A 196 16.69 -21.39 -13.45
CA ALA A 196 18.13 -21.35 -13.61
C ALA A 196 18.84 -21.91 -12.35
N GLU A 197 20.05 -22.44 -12.54
CA GLU A 197 20.83 -23.07 -11.47
C GLU A 197 21.31 -22.10 -10.38
N ARG A 198 21.20 -20.80 -10.59
CA ARG A 198 21.63 -19.74 -9.68
C ARG A 198 20.69 -18.53 -9.74
N PRO A 199 20.62 -17.72 -8.67
CA PRO A 199 19.90 -16.46 -8.72
C PRO A 199 20.53 -15.49 -9.74
N VAL A 200 19.69 -14.64 -10.34
CA VAL A 200 20.11 -13.51 -11.21
C VAL A 200 20.71 -12.39 -10.37
N VAL A 201 20.08 -12.12 -9.22
CA VAL A 201 20.61 -11.22 -8.19
C VAL A 201 20.67 -11.98 -6.88
N ALA A 202 21.88 -12.22 -6.40
CA ALA A 202 22.12 -12.90 -5.13
C ALA A 202 21.74 -12.00 -3.93
N PRO A 203 21.56 -12.56 -2.71
CA PRO A 203 21.34 -11.79 -1.51
C PRO A 203 22.36 -10.68 -1.32
N ARG A 204 21.92 -9.50 -0.91
CA ARG A 204 22.76 -8.31 -0.72
C ARG A 204 22.98 -8.06 0.76
N SER A 205 24.22 -8.25 1.24
CA SER A 205 24.57 -7.99 2.65
C SER A 205 24.52 -6.48 2.96
N ALA A 206 23.90 -6.15 4.09
CA ALA A 206 23.95 -4.82 4.70
C ALA A 206 25.10 -4.69 5.74
N GLY A 207 25.96 -5.71 5.81
CA GLY A 207 27.08 -5.80 6.77
C GLY A 207 26.70 -6.52 8.06
N GLY A 208 27.61 -7.37 8.56
CA GLY A 208 27.37 -8.25 9.71
C GLY A 208 26.71 -9.57 9.35
N GLU A 209 26.49 -10.42 10.34
CA GLU A 209 25.76 -11.67 10.20
C GLU A 209 24.24 -11.38 10.17
N CYS A 210 23.48 -12.08 9.33
CA CYS A 210 22.02 -11.98 9.21
C CYS A 210 21.45 -10.57 8.93
N ASN A 211 22.22 -9.70 8.31
CA ASN A 211 21.75 -8.37 7.95
C ASN A 211 21.79 -8.21 6.43
N PHE A 212 20.64 -8.45 5.79
CA PHE A 212 20.49 -8.39 4.35
C PHE A 212 19.58 -7.25 3.92
N LEU A 213 19.95 -6.58 2.83
CA LEU A 213 19.08 -5.63 2.13
C LEU A 213 18.00 -6.42 1.38
N TRP A 214 16.80 -5.89 1.33
CA TRP A 214 15.68 -6.52 0.62
C TRP A 214 15.92 -6.51 -0.89
N THR A 215 16.10 -7.71 -1.45
CA THR A 215 16.30 -7.96 -2.89
C THR A 215 14.98 -8.49 -3.44
N PHE A 216 13.95 -7.60 -3.48
CA PHE A 216 12.56 -7.91 -3.81
C PHE A 216 12.15 -7.31 -5.16
N ASP A 217 10.97 -7.64 -5.59
CA ASP A 217 10.13 -6.96 -6.57
C ASP A 217 10.85 -6.72 -7.90
N PRO A 218 11.25 -7.79 -8.63
CA PRO A 218 11.86 -7.64 -9.93
C PRO A 218 10.87 -7.10 -10.96
N ASP A 219 11.34 -6.17 -11.81
CA ASP A 219 10.62 -5.66 -12.98
C ASP A 219 11.62 -5.53 -14.15
N VAL A 220 11.31 -6.12 -15.27
CA VAL A 220 12.14 -6.05 -16.48
C VAL A 220 11.50 -5.13 -17.50
N LEU A 221 12.20 -4.10 -17.90
CA LEU A 221 11.68 -3.09 -18.83
C LEU A 221 11.25 -3.71 -20.16
N GLY A 222 9.93 -3.78 -20.40
CA GLY A 222 9.28 -4.18 -21.63
C GLY A 222 8.90 -5.66 -21.69
N ASP A 223 7.68 -5.94 -22.16
CA ASP A 223 7.06 -7.27 -22.20
C ASP A 223 7.72 -8.22 -23.21
N ALA A 224 8.26 -7.70 -24.31
CA ALA A 224 8.88 -8.47 -25.41
C ALA A 224 10.18 -7.83 -25.85
N ILE A 225 11.28 -8.41 -25.46
CA ILE A 225 12.65 -7.92 -25.68
C ILE A 225 13.44 -8.87 -26.57
N ASP A 226 14.57 -8.41 -27.09
CA ASP A 226 15.50 -9.30 -27.79
C ASP A 226 16.37 -10.08 -26.78
N THR A 227 17.48 -9.50 -26.34
CA THR A 227 18.38 -10.12 -25.36
C THR A 227 18.79 -9.17 -24.23
N GLU A 228 18.66 -7.86 -24.41
CA GLU A 228 19.11 -6.86 -23.44
C GLU A 228 17.95 -5.99 -22.96
N SER A 229 17.93 -5.71 -21.67
CA SER A 229 16.98 -4.81 -21.02
C SER A 229 17.58 -4.22 -19.74
N ILE A 230 16.73 -3.62 -18.91
CA ILE A 230 17.04 -3.18 -17.57
C ILE A 230 16.19 -4.00 -16.60
N LEU A 231 16.82 -4.55 -15.58
CA LEU A 231 16.17 -5.16 -14.42
C LEU A 231 16.12 -4.13 -13.28
N TYR A 232 14.94 -3.84 -12.78
CA TYR A 232 14.74 -3.10 -11.54
C TYR A 232 14.45 -4.09 -10.42
N TYR A 233 14.94 -3.81 -9.21
CA TYR A 233 14.73 -4.66 -8.04
C TYR A 233 15.10 -3.91 -6.77
N GLY A 234 14.61 -4.38 -5.65
CA GLY A 234 14.85 -3.82 -4.35
C GLY A 234 13.54 -3.37 -3.70
N SER A 235 13.60 -3.09 -2.42
CA SER A 235 12.45 -2.75 -1.63
C SER A 235 12.82 -1.81 -0.50
N TYR A 236 11.92 -1.63 0.44
CA TYR A 236 12.00 -0.68 1.54
C TYR A 236 13.36 -0.64 2.24
N PHE A 237 13.91 -1.80 2.63
CA PHE A 237 15.23 -1.88 3.25
C PHE A 237 16.34 -2.05 2.21
N GLY A 238 16.94 -0.94 1.83
CA GLY A 238 18.05 -0.87 0.86
C GLY A 238 17.74 0.00 -0.36
N GLY A 239 16.47 0.24 -0.67
CA GLY A 239 16.03 1.03 -1.81
C GLY A 239 15.97 0.24 -3.11
N ILE A 240 15.50 0.90 -4.17
CA ILE A 240 15.32 0.30 -5.50
C ILE A 240 16.54 0.59 -6.36
N PHE A 241 16.96 -0.42 -7.09
CA PHE A 241 18.10 -0.39 -8.02
C PHE A 241 17.67 -0.73 -9.43
N GLY A 242 18.36 -0.18 -10.42
CA GLY A 242 18.28 -0.59 -11.81
C GLY A 242 19.63 -1.08 -12.29
N THR A 243 19.64 -2.16 -13.09
CA THR A 243 20.86 -2.71 -13.66
C THR A 243 20.63 -3.26 -15.08
N ARG A 244 21.69 -3.37 -15.86
CA ARG A 244 21.61 -4.01 -17.18
C ARG A 244 21.36 -5.51 -17.02
N LEU A 245 20.46 -6.02 -17.82
CA LEU A 245 20.08 -7.44 -17.88
C LEU A 245 20.38 -7.98 -19.27
N THR A 246 21.01 -9.15 -19.33
CA THR A 246 21.19 -9.90 -20.57
C THR A 246 20.53 -11.26 -20.42
N LEU A 247 19.54 -11.56 -21.26
CA LEU A 247 18.92 -12.88 -21.36
C LEU A 247 19.87 -13.85 -22.05
N THR A 248 19.85 -15.10 -21.62
CA THR A 248 20.57 -16.23 -22.18
C THR A 248 19.62 -17.40 -22.40
N GLU A 249 19.95 -18.36 -23.24
CA GLU A 249 19.16 -19.58 -23.32
C GLU A 249 19.08 -20.28 -21.96
N GLY A 250 17.85 -20.35 -21.40
CA GLY A 250 17.57 -20.96 -20.09
C GLY A 250 17.93 -20.12 -18.84
N GLY A 251 18.18 -18.79 -18.99
CA GLY A 251 18.46 -17.94 -17.83
C GLY A 251 18.73 -16.49 -18.15
N ALA A 252 19.32 -15.76 -17.20
CA ALA A 252 19.66 -14.34 -17.36
C ALA A 252 20.89 -13.96 -16.52
N VAL A 253 21.57 -12.89 -16.90
CA VAL A 253 22.72 -12.31 -16.20
C VAL A 253 22.47 -10.83 -15.96
N ALA A 254 22.45 -10.41 -14.70
CA ALA A 254 22.42 -9.01 -14.31
C ALA A 254 23.85 -8.45 -14.16
N ASP A 255 24.09 -7.23 -14.63
CA ASP A 255 25.36 -6.53 -14.40
C ASP A 255 25.48 -6.23 -12.89
N PRO A 256 26.58 -6.60 -12.22
CA PRO A 256 26.78 -6.31 -10.81
C PRO A 256 26.86 -4.80 -10.49
N ALA A 257 27.09 -3.95 -11.48
CA ALA A 257 27.12 -2.50 -11.34
C ALA A 257 25.69 -1.89 -11.36
N ALA A 258 24.91 -2.13 -10.31
CA ALA A 258 23.57 -1.59 -10.19
C ALA A 258 23.57 -0.12 -9.71
N THR A 259 22.63 0.67 -10.21
CA THR A 259 22.41 2.08 -9.87
C THR A 259 21.19 2.20 -8.97
N LYS A 260 21.31 2.85 -7.78
CA LYS A 260 20.14 3.16 -6.95
C LYS A 260 19.27 4.19 -7.68
N VAL A 261 17.98 3.91 -7.83
CA VAL A 261 17.01 4.76 -8.54
C VAL A 261 15.91 5.32 -7.65
N ALA A 262 15.68 4.72 -6.47
CA ALA A 262 14.82 5.28 -5.42
C ALA A 262 15.42 5.01 -4.04
N ILE A 263 15.17 5.94 -3.11
CA ILE A 263 15.73 5.91 -1.75
C ILE A 263 15.13 4.74 -0.95
N ASP A 264 15.90 4.23 0.00
CA ASP A 264 15.44 3.28 1.01
C ASP A 264 14.45 3.91 2.01
N ASN A 265 13.79 3.04 2.76
CA ASN A 265 12.81 3.39 3.81
C ASN A 265 11.56 4.13 3.32
N LYS A 266 11.25 4.05 2.02
CA LYS A 266 10.01 4.59 1.47
C LYS A 266 9.36 3.70 0.42
N TYR A 267 10.10 3.17 -0.55
CA TYR A 267 9.55 2.58 -1.77
C TYR A 267 9.84 1.10 -1.92
N GLU A 268 8.90 0.41 -2.61
CA GLU A 268 9.00 -0.96 -3.11
C GLU A 268 8.13 -1.13 -4.35
N GLY A 269 7.99 -2.37 -4.89
CA GLY A 269 7.07 -2.68 -5.98
C GLY A 269 7.36 -1.86 -7.25
N ALA A 270 8.62 -1.89 -7.74
CA ALA A 270 9.00 -1.17 -8.94
C ALA A 270 8.29 -1.72 -10.18
N ASN A 271 7.75 -0.82 -11.02
CA ASN A 271 7.33 -1.14 -12.38
C ASN A 271 7.69 0.03 -13.31
N VAL A 272 8.34 -0.24 -14.44
CA VAL A 272 8.84 0.81 -15.33
C VAL A 272 8.29 0.68 -16.73
N VAL A 273 7.69 1.75 -17.24
CA VAL A 273 7.25 1.85 -18.62
C VAL A 273 7.91 3.03 -19.34
N PHE A 274 8.10 2.88 -20.65
CA PHE A 274 8.60 3.94 -21.52
C PHE A 274 7.45 4.56 -22.33
N ARG A 275 7.31 5.88 -22.23
CA ARG A 275 6.29 6.63 -22.97
C ARG A 275 6.76 8.04 -23.32
N ASP A 276 6.53 8.46 -24.57
CA ASP A 276 6.78 9.84 -25.06
C ASP A 276 8.19 10.38 -24.71
N GLY A 277 9.22 9.48 -24.76
CA GLY A 277 10.60 9.85 -24.51
C GLY A 277 11.00 9.93 -23.04
N PHE A 278 10.17 9.43 -22.13
CA PHE A 278 10.43 9.30 -20.70
C PHE A 278 10.23 7.85 -20.23
N TYR A 279 11.06 7.44 -19.30
CA TYR A 279 10.84 6.28 -18.45
C TYR A 279 10.07 6.73 -17.21
N TYR A 280 9.01 6.03 -16.88
CA TYR A 280 8.17 6.27 -15.70
C TYR A 280 8.39 5.11 -14.73
N LEU A 281 8.98 5.39 -13.58
CA LEU A 281 9.15 4.43 -12.50
C LEU A 281 7.98 4.57 -11.52
N PHE A 282 7.08 3.60 -11.55
CA PHE A 282 6.03 3.42 -10.56
C PHE A 282 6.61 2.70 -9.35
N VAL A 283 6.27 3.15 -8.16
CA VAL A 283 6.72 2.60 -6.90
C VAL A 283 5.61 2.65 -5.87
N SER A 284 5.55 1.69 -5.00
CA SER A 284 4.59 1.65 -3.90
C SER A 284 5.23 2.09 -2.60
N ALA A 285 4.45 2.69 -1.71
CA ALA A 285 4.94 3.18 -0.42
C ALA A 285 3.99 2.79 0.72
N THR A 286 4.55 2.66 1.91
CA THR A 286 3.95 2.28 3.19
C THR A 286 3.63 0.78 3.35
N ASN A 287 2.80 0.40 4.31
CA ASN A 287 2.53 -1.00 4.63
C ASN A 287 1.53 -1.61 3.66
N CYS A 288 1.89 -2.72 3.01
CA CYS A 288 1.03 -3.49 2.09
C CYS A 288 -0.05 -4.31 2.80
N CYS A 289 0.14 -4.63 4.08
CA CYS A 289 -0.48 -5.81 4.68
C CYS A 289 -0.95 -5.53 6.12
N ASN A 290 -1.82 -4.51 6.29
CA ASN A 290 -2.33 -4.02 7.58
C ASN A 290 -3.86 -4.14 7.68
N GLY A 291 -4.44 -5.11 6.97
CA GLY A 291 -5.88 -5.32 6.94
C GLY A 291 -6.65 -4.08 6.49
N ALA A 292 -7.75 -3.77 7.16
CA ALA A 292 -8.61 -2.62 6.85
C ALA A 292 -7.94 -1.24 6.97
N LEU A 293 -6.74 -1.18 7.54
CA LEU A 293 -5.95 0.04 7.71
C LEU A 293 -4.66 0.02 6.89
N THR A 294 -4.63 -0.76 5.82
CA THR A 294 -3.52 -0.78 4.86
C THR A 294 -3.42 0.56 4.13
N GLY A 295 -2.25 1.20 4.23
CA GLY A 295 -2.02 2.51 3.64
C GLY A 295 -1.27 2.50 2.31
N TYR A 296 -0.96 1.33 1.77
CA TYR A 296 -0.21 1.15 0.53
C TYR A 296 -0.75 2.01 -0.61
N SER A 297 0.12 2.69 -1.34
CA SER A 297 -0.24 3.63 -2.39
C SER A 297 0.85 3.69 -3.44
N VAL A 298 0.51 3.93 -4.71
CA VAL A 298 1.45 4.02 -5.83
C VAL A 298 1.80 5.47 -6.13
N PHE A 299 3.09 5.69 -6.29
CA PHE A 299 3.69 6.95 -6.72
C PHE A 299 4.49 6.76 -8.00
N VAL A 300 4.80 7.84 -8.70
CA VAL A 300 5.60 7.80 -9.92
C VAL A 300 6.62 8.93 -9.97
N GLY A 301 7.82 8.60 -10.44
CA GLY A 301 8.80 9.54 -10.95
C GLY A 301 9.10 9.28 -12.42
N ARG A 302 9.62 10.25 -13.16
CA ARG A 302 10.04 10.05 -14.55
C ARG A 302 11.45 10.53 -14.81
N SER A 303 12.09 9.92 -15.81
CA SER A 303 13.44 10.26 -16.27
C SER A 303 13.57 10.09 -17.78
N ARG A 304 14.56 10.75 -18.39
CA ARG A 304 14.94 10.50 -19.77
C ARG A 304 15.94 9.34 -19.93
N SER A 305 16.46 8.85 -18.82
CA SER A 305 17.37 7.71 -18.75
C SER A 305 16.68 6.57 -17.98
N PRO A 306 16.82 5.31 -18.39
CA PRO A 306 16.24 4.17 -17.68
C PRO A 306 16.84 3.97 -16.28
N LEU A 307 18.03 4.49 -16.02
CA LEU A 307 18.71 4.43 -14.72
C LEU A 307 18.62 5.76 -13.94
N GLY A 308 17.63 6.61 -14.27
CA GLY A 308 17.34 7.82 -13.53
C GLY A 308 18.30 9.01 -13.84
N PRO A 309 18.32 10.04 -12.99
CA PRO A 309 17.45 10.21 -11.82
C PRO A 309 15.98 10.37 -12.21
N PHE A 310 15.08 9.75 -11.42
CA PHE A 310 13.64 9.88 -11.57
C PHE A 310 13.14 11.03 -10.67
N VAL A 311 12.34 11.91 -11.24
CA VAL A 311 11.77 13.06 -10.51
C VAL A 311 10.24 13.06 -10.62
N ASP A 312 9.59 13.58 -9.58
CA ASP A 312 8.15 13.76 -9.56
C ASP A 312 7.69 14.98 -10.38
N ARG A 313 6.39 15.28 -10.35
CA ARG A 313 5.79 16.40 -11.07
C ARG A 313 6.28 17.77 -10.56
N GLU A 314 6.58 17.85 -9.29
CA GLU A 314 7.07 19.05 -8.59
C GLU A 314 8.59 19.23 -8.72
N GLY A 315 9.31 18.23 -9.26
CA GLY A 315 10.76 18.26 -9.51
C GLY A 315 11.61 17.61 -8.42
N ASN A 316 11.00 16.98 -7.41
CA ASN A 316 11.73 16.31 -6.34
C ASN A 316 12.19 14.93 -6.83
N SER A 317 13.42 14.55 -6.51
CA SER A 317 13.95 13.24 -6.86
C SER A 317 13.41 12.14 -5.95
N LEU A 318 13.24 10.93 -6.51
CA LEU A 318 12.95 9.74 -5.69
C LEU A 318 14.14 9.32 -4.82
N LEU A 319 15.30 9.95 -4.99
CA LEU A 319 16.53 9.70 -4.21
C LEU A 319 16.75 10.71 -3.08
N ASP A 320 15.99 11.80 -3.06
CA ASP A 320 16.16 12.85 -2.05
C ASP A 320 15.67 12.40 -0.67
N VAL A 321 16.18 13.02 0.38
CA VAL A 321 15.72 12.79 1.76
C VAL A 321 14.22 13.11 1.89
N GLN A 322 13.77 14.19 1.26
CA GLN A 322 12.35 14.55 1.09
C GLN A 322 11.73 13.81 -0.09
N ALA A 323 12.01 12.54 -0.17
CA ALA A 323 11.72 11.72 -1.35
C ALA A 323 10.41 12.07 -2.05
N GLY A 324 10.51 12.41 -3.35
CA GLY A 324 9.40 12.81 -4.21
C GLY A 324 8.40 11.69 -4.49
N GLY A 325 7.68 11.84 -5.57
CA GLY A 325 6.71 10.88 -6.07
C GLY A 325 5.33 11.50 -6.27
N THR A 326 4.89 11.55 -7.53
CA THR A 326 3.53 11.98 -7.87
C THR A 326 2.55 10.85 -7.57
N PRO A 327 1.49 11.04 -6.77
CA PRO A 327 0.50 10.00 -6.51
C PRO A 327 -0.22 9.53 -7.78
N VAL A 328 -0.26 8.24 -8.02
CA VAL A 328 -0.95 7.59 -9.15
C VAL A 328 -2.26 6.96 -8.70
N ILE A 329 -2.22 6.24 -7.56
CA ILE A 329 -3.37 5.62 -6.93
C ILE A 329 -3.15 5.54 -5.42
N SER A 330 -4.20 5.84 -4.65
CA SER A 330 -4.27 5.70 -3.21
C SER A 330 -5.71 5.41 -2.79
N MET A 331 -5.99 5.17 -1.51
CA MET A 331 -7.36 5.05 -1.01
C MET A 331 -8.15 6.32 -1.34
N ASN A 332 -9.41 6.16 -1.69
CA ASN A 332 -10.28 7.27 -2.14
C ASN A 332 -11.55 7.43 -1.30
N GLY A 333 -11.63 6.75 -0.15
CA GLY A 333 -12.77 6.78 0.75
C GLY A 333 -13.89 5.79 0.40
N ASN A 334 -13.71 4.94 -0.59
CA ASN A 334 -14.58 3.80 -0.86
C ASN A 334 -14.11 2.55 -0.08
N ARG A 335 -14.61 1.35 -0.45
CA ARG A 335 -14.26 0.09 0.22
C ARG A 335 -12.79 -0.34 0.09
N TRP A 336 -12.03 0.23 -0.86
CA TRP A 336 -10.67 -0.21 -1.19
C TRP A 336 -9.62 0.64 -0.48
N VAL A 337 -8.74 -0.04 0.26
CA VAL A 337 -7.50 0.52 0.84
C VAL A 337 -6.30 -0.29 0.36
N GLY A 338 -5.09 0.17 0.64
CA GLY A 338 -3.89 -0.59 0.31
C GLY A 338 -3.69 -0.86 -1.17
N THR A 339 -4.01 0.11 -2.01
CA THR A 339 -3.91 0.01 -3.47
C THR A 339 -2.48 0.16 -3.93
N GLY A 340 -1.81 -0.96 -4.25
CA GLY A 340 -0.39 -0.92 -4.58
C GLY A 340 0.14 -2.13 -5.33
N HIS A 341 1.44 -2.15 -5.51
CA HIS A 341 2.20 -3.15 -6.27
C HIS A 341 1.58 -3.37 -7.65
N ASN A 342 1.62 -2.35 -8.48
CA ASN A 342 0.92 -2.31 -9.74
C ASN A 342 1.80 -2.69 -10.92
N THR A 343 1.21 -3.34 -11.91
CA THR A 343 1.76 -3.49 -13.26
C THR A 343 0.99 -2.63 -14.24
N VAL A 344 1.70 -1.86 -15.04
CA VAL A 344 1.16 -0.98 -16.09
C VAL A 344 1.36 -1.63 -17.45
N PHE A 345 0.29 -1.73 -18.23
CA PHE A 345 0.32 -2.36 -19.55
C PHE A 345 -0.61 -1.64 -20.54
N GLN A 346 -0.52 -2.00 -21.82
CA GLN A 346 -1.45 -1.53 -22.84
C GLN A 346 -2.39 -2.67 -23.24
N ASP A 347 -3.68 -2.38 -23.35
CA ASP A 347 -4.67 -3.32 -23.88
C ASP A 347 -4.49 -3.51 -25.39
N ALA A 348 -5.29 -4.38 -26.01
CA ALA A 348 -5.19 -4.71 -27.44
C ALA A 348 -5.49 -3.51 -28.38
N ALA A 349 -6.06 -2.42 -27.87
CA ALA A 349 -6.25 -1.16 -28.60
C ALA A 349 -5.10 -0.16 -28.38
N GLY A 350 -4.16 -0.46 -27.45
CA GLY A 350 -3.06 0.43 -27.07
C GLY A 350 -3.44 1.47 -26.01
N ASP A 351 -4.60 1.33 -25.39
CA ASP A 351 -4.99 2.14 -24.24
C ASP A 351 -4.27 1.66 -22.97
N TRP A 352 -3.91 2.61 -22.08
CA TRP A 352 -3.15 2.29 -20.87
C TRP A 352 -4.05 1.85 -19.73
N TRP A 353 -3.64 0.77 -19.06
CA TRP A 353 -4.30 0.14 -17.93
C TRP A 353 -3.30 -0.20 -16.84
N THR A 354 -3.81 -0.41 -15.64
CA THR A 354 -3.01 -0.94 -14.55
C THR A 354 -3.78 -2.02 -13.80
N ILE A 355 -3.08 -3.10 -13.47
CA ILE A 355 -3.53 -4.12 -12.53
C ILE A 355 -2.72 -3.94 -11.24
N TYR A 356 -3.34 -4.14 -10.11
CA TYR A 356 -2.73 -3.93 -8.79
C TYR A 356 -3.54 -4.71 -7.74
N HIS A 357 -2.97 -4.90 -6.56
CA HIS A 357 -3.79 -5.42 -5.47
C HIS A 357 -4.38 -4.30 -4.60
N ALA A 358 -5.44 -4.64 -3.86
CA ALA A 358 -6.00 -3.79 -2.82
C ALA A 358 -6.54 -4.65 -1.68
N VAL A 359 -6.98 -4.02 -0.60
CA VAL A 359 -7.63 -4.67 0.55
C VAL A 359 -9.06 -4.17 0.66
N ASP A 360 -10.01 -5.09 0.79
CA ASP A 360 -11.40 -4.76 1.12
C ASP A 360 -11.51 -4.46 2.62
N GLN A 361 -11.89 -3.23 2.98
CA GLN A 361 -12.06 -2.85 4.40
C GLN A 361 -13.09 -3.70 5.14
N GLY A 362 -14.06 -4.27 4.43
CA GLY A 362 -15.12 -5.09 5.02
C GLY A 362 -14.77 -6.58 5.16
N ASP A 363 -13.72 -7.03 4.47
CA ASP A 363 -13.26 -8.43 4.44
C ASP A 363 -11.73 -8.50 4.24
N PRO A 364 -10.96 -8.02 5.23
CA PRO A 364 -9.53 -7.77 5.05
C PRO A 364 -8.62 -8.99 5.28
N PHE A 365 -9.12 -10.05 5.91
CA PHE A 365 -8.31 -11.19 6.35
C PHE A 365 -8.92 -12.52 5.93
N PHE A 366 -8.07 -13.54 5.78
CA PHE A 366 -8.55 -14.91 5.67
C PHE A 366 -9.23 -15.35 6.98
N GLU A 367 -10.39 -16.02 6.88
CA GLU A 367 -11.21 -16.39 8.04
C GLU A 367 -10.48 -17.29 9.04
N THR A 368 -9.66 -18.23 8.55
CA THR A 368 -8.89 -19.18 9.36
C THR A 368 -7.56 -18.61 9.87
N SER A 369 -7.13 -17.45 9.36
CA SER A 369 -5.88 -16.80 9.72
C SER A 369 -6.07 -15.29 9.94
N PRO A 370 -6.79 -14.86 11.00
CA PRO A 370 -6.95 -13.45 11.31
C PRO A 370 -5.59 -12.76 11.43
N GLY A 371 -5.44 -11.66 10.65
CA GLY A 371 -4.17 -10.94 10.53
C GLY A 371 -3.37 -11.26 9.26
N PHE A 372 -3.71 -12.32 8.52
CA PHE A 372 -3.17 -12.54 7.17
C PHE A 372 -4.07 -11.87 6.13
N THR A 373 -3.57 -10.79 5.53
CA THR A 373 -4.37 -9.87 4.69
C THR A 373 -4.68 -10.47 3.32
N LYS A 374 -5.96 -10.52 2.96
CA LYS A 374 -6.41 -10.81 1.59
C LYS A 374 -6.12 -9.63 0.67
N ARG A 375 -5.55 -9.88 -0.51
CA ARG A 375 -5.15 -8.86 -1.49
C ARG A 375 -5.68 -9.18 -2.88
N PRO A 376 -7.00 -9.04 -3.14
CA PRO A 376 -7.57 -9.28 -4.45
C PRO A 376 -6.98 -8.36 -5.52
N ALA A 377 -6.89 -8.87 -6.76
CA ALA A 377 -6.48 -8.07 -7.91
C ALA A 377 -7.62 -7.14 -8.36
N LEU A 378 -7.26 -5.90 -8.64
CA LEU A 378 -8.10 -4.88 -9.23
C LEU A 378 -7.51 -4.42 -10.57
N LEU A 379 -8.39 -4.02 -11.47
CA LEU A 379 -8.05 -3.48 -12.79
C LEU A 379 -8.69 -2.10 -12.95
N ASP A 380 -7.91 -1.12 -13.41
CA ASP A 380 -8.45 0.21 -13.72
C ASP A 380 -7.66 0.89 -14.86
N ALA A 381 -8.33 1.84 -15.54
CA ALA A 381 -7.71 2.59 -16.62
C ALA A 381 -6.65 3.55 -16.07
N LEU A 382 -5.51 3.64 -16.73
CA LEU A 382 -4.44 4.58 -16.43
C LEU A 382 -4.51 5.76 -17.40
N ASP A 383 -5.00 6.89 -16.94
CA ASP A 383 -5.09 8.11 -17.70
C ASP A 383 -3.80 8.93 -17.67
N TRP A 384 -3.45 9.56 -18.76
CA TRP A 384 -2.29 10.46 -18.86
C TRP A 384 -2.76 11.91 -18.90
N VAL A 385 -2.48 12.66 -17.85
CA VAL A 385 -2.90 14.05 -17.67
C VAL A 385 -1.66 14.95 -17.61
N ASP A 386 -1.53 15.85 -18.56
CA ASP A 386 -0.34 16.73 -18.69
C ASP A 386 0.99 15.96 -18.68
N GLY A 387 0.99 14.75 -19.25
CA GLY A 387 2.16 13.87 -19.30
C GLY A 387 2.49 13.13 -18.00
N TRP A 388 1.53 13.05 -17.06
CA TRP A 388 1.64 12.28 -15.83
C TRP A 388 0.51 11.26 -15.71
N PRO A 389 0.78 10.04 -15.23
CA PRO A 389 -0.22 9.00 -15.08
C PRO A 389 -1.07 9.21 -13.83
N THR A 390 -2.34 8.86 -13.91
CA THR A 390 -3.24 8.75 -12.76
C THR A 390 -4.36 7.76 -13.07
N VAL A 391 -4.79 7.01 -12.09
CA VAL A 391 -5.86 6.03 -12.27
C VAL A 391 -7.21 6.71 -12.30
N ASN A 392 -8.04 6.39 -13.34
CA ASN A 392 -9.42 6.88 -13.50
C ASN A 392 -9.54 8.41 -13.38
N GLY A 393 -8.62 9.18 -13.98
CA GLY A 393 -8.61 10.65 -13.92
C GLY A 393 -8.43 11.21 -12.50
N GLY A 394 -7.85 10.43 -11.58
CA GLY A 394 -7.64 10.78 -10.17
C GLY A 394 -8.78 10.35 -9.25
N SER A 395 -9.81 9.64 -9.73
CA SER A 395 -10.80 9.01 -8.84
C SER A 395 -10.28 7.72 -8.20
N TRP A 396 -9.20 7.17 -8.74
CA TRP A 396 -8.45 6.01 -8.24
C TRP A 396 -9.25 4.70 -8.27
N ALA A 397 -9.07 3.81 -7.27
CA ALA A 397 -9.66 2.48 -7.28
C ALA A 397 -11.18 2.50 -7.45
N SER A 398 -11.68 1.78 -8.45
CA SER A 398 -13.11 1.74 -8.75
C SER A 398 -13.85 0.70 -7.91
N ASP A 399 -15.03 1.06 -7.42
CA ASP A 399 -15.97 0.19 -6.71
C ASP A 399 -17.35 0.09 -7.40
N ARG A 400 -17.40 0.53 -8.66
CA ARG A 400 -18.59 0.57 -9.51
C ARG A 400 -18.33 -0.11 -10.85
N LYS A 401 -19.39 -0.28 -11.67
CA LYS A 401 -19.24 -0.71 -13.06
C LYS A 401 -18.39 0.25 -13.85
N MET A 402 -17.31 -0.25 -14.45
CA MET A 402 -16.37 0.49 -15.29
C MET A 402 -16.37 -0.06 -16.72
N PRO A 403 -16.11 0.76 -17.74
CA PRO A 403 -15.87 0.26 -19.09
C PRO A 403 -14.66 -0.69 -19.10
N ALA A 404 -14.83 -1.83 -19.75
CA ALA A 404 -13.75 -2.83 -19.88
C ALA A 404 -12.65 -2.36 -20.84
N PRO A 405 -11.42 -2.90 -20.70
CA PRO A 405 -10.37 -2.77 -21.71
C PRO A 405 -10.74 -3.46 -23.02
N ALA A 406 -9.96 -3.22 -24.04
CA ALA A 406 -9.98 -3.99 -25.29
C ALA A 406 -9.15 -5.28 -25.08
N GLY A 407 -9.80 -6.41 -24.85
CA GLY A 407 -9.10 -7.68 -24.63
C GLY A 407 -8.50 -8.26 -25.89
N GLN A 408 -9.15 -8.02 -27.07
CA GLN A 408 -8.78 -8.63 -28.33
C GLN A 408 -8.47 -7.62 -29.42
N PRO A 409 -7.62 -7.94 -30.40
CA PRO A 409 -7.34 -7.07 -31.54
C PRO A 409 -8.61 -6.65 -32.29
N GLY A 410 -8.77 -5.33 -32.49
CA GLY A 410 -9.94 -4.74 -33.14
C GLY A 410 -11.06 -4.33 -32.20
N GLU A 411 -10.99 -4.66 -30.93
CA GLU A 411 -11.86 -4.09 -29.90
C GLU A 411 -11.43 -2.68 -29.52
N VAL A 412 -12.30 -1.96 -28.83
CA VAL A 412 -12.03 -0.61 -28.30
C VAL A 412 -12.66 -0.44 -26.92
N SER A 413 -11.93 0.13 -25.99
CA SER A 413 -12.48 0.50 -24.70
C SER A 413 -13.42 1.71 -24.82
N ARG A 414 -14.48 1.71 -24.00
CA ARG A 414 -15.39 2.86 -23.84
C ARG A 414 -14.96 3.79 -22.70
N HIS A 415 -13.81 3.52 -22.10
CA HIS A 415 -13.27 4.39 -21.06
C HIS A 415 -13.13 5.83 -21.58
N ARG A 416 -13.39 6.81 -20.71
CA ARG A 416 -13.20 8.24 -20.97
C ARG A 416 -12.68 8.89 -19.70
N THR A 417 -11.53 9.51 -19.78
CA THR A 417 -10.94 10.27 -18.69
C THR A 417 -11.92 11.31 -18.14
N ARG A 418 -12.15 11.26 -16.84
CA ARG A 418 -12.92 12.26 -16.10
C ARG A 418 -12.10 12.71 -14.91
N LEU A 419 -11.59 13.95 -15.01
CA LEU A 419 -10.72 14.48 -13.95
C LEU A 419 -11.51 14.76 -12.68
N VAL A 420 -10.99 14.27 -11.57
CA VAL A 420 -11.46 14.65 -10.24
C VAL A 420 -11.06 16.08 -9.94
N LYS A 421 -11.99 16.88 -9.45
CA LYS A 421 -11.72 18.24 -9.01
C LYS A 421 -11.15 18.24 -7.60
N ALA A 422 -10.13 19.06 -7.38
CA ALA A 422 -9.60 19.28 -6.04
C ALA A 422 -10.67 19.91 -5.13
N GLN A 423 -10.65 19.54 -3.88
CA GLN A 423 -11.47 20.13 -2.82
C GLN A 423 -10.85 21.47 -2.42
N GLU A 424 -11.53 22.57 -2.80
CA GLU A 424 -10.99 23.92 -2.68
C GLU A 424 -11.50 24.64 -1.42
N PRO A 425 -10.64 25.39 -0.71
CA PRO A 425 -11.07 26.29 0.34
C PRO A 425 -12.04 27.36 -0.18
N GLY A 426 -13.14 27.56 0.53
CA GLY A 426 -14.13 28.58 0.26
C GLY A 426 -13.98 29.78 1.21
N ARG A 427 -15.09 30.18 1.87
CA ARG A 427 -15.09 31.28 2.83
C ARG A 427 -14.35 30.91 4.12
N LEU A 428 -13.44 31.79 4.58
CA LEU A 428 -12.78 31.67 5.87
C LEU A 428 -13.83 31.64 7.00
N LEU A 429 -13.74 30.63 7.86
CA LEU A 429 -14.54 30.48 9.06
C LEU A 429 -13.86 31.10 10.27
N PHE A 430 -12.60 30.74 10.49
CA PHE A 430 -11.72 31.37 11.46
C PHE A 430 -10.25 31.16 11.09
N ALA A 431 -9.38 31.96 11.71
CA ALA A 431 -7.92 31.81 11.63
C ALA A 431 -7.29 32.10 12.99
N ASP A 432 -6.11 31.52 13.23
CA ASP A 432 -5.18 31.95 14.24
C ASP A 432 -3.80 32.08 13.56
N GLU A 433 -3.32 33.32 13.49
CA GLU A 433 -2.03 33.69 12.89
C GLU A 433 -0.93 33.83 13.96
N PHE A 434 -1.20 33.38 15.18
CA PHE A 434 -0.29 33.43 16.34
C PHE A 434 0.39 34.79 16.55
N SER A 435 -0.29 35.87 16.17
CA SER A 435 0.26 37.23 16.18
C SER A 435 0.46 37.85 17.57
N GLY A 436 -0.03 37.20 18.61
CA GLY A 436 0.10 37.63 20.01
C GLY A 436 1.42 37.23 20.66
N THR A 437 1.44 37.32 21.99
CA THR A 437 2.52 36.81 22.86
C THR A 437 2.08 35.64 23.72
N SER A 438 0.82 35.24 23.59
CA SER A 438 0.19 34.10 24.27
C SER A 438 -0.81 33.43 23.36
N LEU A 439 -1.09 32.18 23.64
CA LEU A 439 -2.07 31.41 22.93
C LEU A 439 -3.49 31.99 23.16
N SER A 440 -4.32 31.97 22.13
CA SER A 440 -5.72 32.35 22.23
C SER A 440 -6.49 31.44 23.21
N SER A 441 -7.45 31.97 23.94
CA SER A 441 -8.32 31.21 24.86
C SER A 441 -9.23 30.19 24.12
N ALA A 442 -9.28 30.21 22.80
CA ALA A 442 -9.97 29.22 22.00
C ALA A 442 -9.24 27.87 21.95
N TRP A 443 -8.00 27.83 22.37
CA TRP A 443 -7.19 26.62 22.44
C TRP A 443 -7.17 26.08 23.88
N SER A 444 -7.16 24.77 23.99
CA SER A 444 -6.89 24.02 25.23
C SER A 444 -5.83 22.95 24.96
N VAL A 445 -5.22 22.43 26.02
CA VAL A 445 -4.16 21.42 25.90
C VAL A 445 -4.59 20.15 26.60
N ILE A 446 -4.56 19.04 25.90
CA ILE A 446 -4.70 17.71 26.47
C ILE A 446 -3.33 17.32 27.02
N ARG A 447 -3.26 16.90 28.30
CA ARG A 447 -2.00 16.65 29.03
C ARG A 447 -1.09 17.90 29.11
N PRO A 448 -1.59 19.01 29.71
CA PRO A 448 -0.89 20.30 29.71
C PRO A 448 0.43 20.28 30.49
N GLU A 449 0.59 19.38 31.44
CA GLU A 449 1.79 19.22 32.26
C GLU A 449 3.03 18.80 31.48
N ARG A 450 2.85 18.39 30.24
CA ARG A 450 3.90 17.92 29.34
C ARG A 450 4.15 18.84 28.16
N ALA A 451 3.28 19.81 27.93
CA ALA A 451 3.34 20.70 26.79
C ALA A 451 4.23 21.90 27.06
N GLU A 452 5.26 22.10 26.24
CA GLU A 452 6.06 23.31 26.21
C GLU A 452 5.71 24.12 24.96
N LEU A 453 4.98 25.23 25.17
CA LEU A 453 4.43 26.06 24.10
C LEU A 453 4.92 27.51 24.22
N ARG A 454 5.23 28.13 23.08
CA ARG A 454 5.63 29.53 23.00
C ARG A 454 5.01 30.21 21.78
N VAL A 455 4.36 31.35 21.99
CA VAL A 455 3.88 32.22 20.90
C VAL A 455 4.76 33.46 20.84
N ARG A 456 5.40 33.70 19.70
CA ARG A 456 6.23 34.88 19.49
C ARG A 456 6.41 35.19 18.01
N GLY A 457 6.19 36.46 17.64
CA GLY A 457 6.51 36.96 16.30
C GLY A 457 5.66 36.35 15.17
N GLY A 458 4.42 35.97 15.48
CA GLY A 458 3.54 35.32 14.51
C GLY A 458 3.74 33.81 14.38
N VAL A 459 4.45 33.19 15.32
CA VAL A 459 4.75 31.75 15.28
C VAL A 459 4.40 31.11 16.61
N LEU A 460 3.68 29.98 16.55
CA LEU A 460 3.57 29.04 17.67
C LEU A 460 4.71 28.03 17.57
N THR A 461 5.57 27.98 18.57
CA THR A 461 6.60 26.95 18.70
C THR A 461 6.18 25.94 19.77
N MET A 462 6.17 24.67 19.43
CA MET A 462 5.93 23.54 20.32
C MET A 462 7.23 22.71 20.42
N LYS A 463 7.71 22.46 21.66
CA LYS A 463 8.83 21.54 21.86
C LYS A 463 8.36 20.12 21.60
N ILE A 464 9.17 19.32 20.89
CA ILE A 464 8.92 17.88 20.75
C ILE A 464 9.10 17.26 22.14
N GLN A 465 8.10 16.51 22.56
CA GLN A 465 7.99 16.05 23.93
C GLN A 465 9.03 14.97 24.24
N GLU A 466 9.58 15.05 25.42
CA GLU A 466 10.51 14.05 25.93
C GLU A 466 9.83 12.68 26.04
N PRO A 467 10.58 11.58 25.84
CA PRO A 467 10.12 10.22 26.06
C PRO A 467 9.56 10.00 27.47
N VAL A 468 8.63 9.08 27.59
CA VAL A 468 7.96 8.75 28.86
C VAL A 468 8.17 7.31 29.29
N ARG A 469 8.15 7.08 30.60
CA ARG A 469 8.11 5.75 31.17
C ARG A 469 6.67 5.26 31.23
N VAL A 470 6.42 4.13 30.61
CA VAL A 470 5.12 3.44 30.65
C VAL A 470 5.29 2.08 31.33
N PRO A 471 4.24 1.54 31.97
CA PRO A 471 4.26 0.16 32.48
C PRO A 471 4.62 -0.83 31.38
N ALA A 472 5.48 -1.78 31.70
CA ALA A 472 5.85 -2.88 30.82
C ALA A 472 6.10 -4.14 31.67
N PRO A 473 5.08 -4.64 32.39
CA PRO A 473 5.21 -5.74 33.32
C PRO A 473 5.69 -7.01 32.62
N THR A 474 6.59 -7.75 33.27
CA THR A 474 7.01 -9.09 32.84
C THR A 474 6.63 -10.11 33.93
N PRO A 475 6.63 -11.41 33.63
CA PRO A 475 6.42 -12.44 34.64
C PRO A 475 7.41 -12.37 35.81
N GLU A 476 8.64 -11.88 35.54
CA GLU A 476 9.73 -11.79 36.51
C GLU A 476 9.70 -10.43 37.27
N ASP A 477 9.17 -9.38 36.67
CA ASP A 477 9.08 -8.02 37.24
C ASP A 477 7.72 -7.37 36.89
N PRO A 478 6.72 -7.52 37.77
CA PRO A 478 5.39 -6.90 37.58
C PRO A 478 5.39 -5.38 37.56
N ASP A 479 6.43 -4.74 38.11
CA ASP A 479 6.57 -3.27 38.17
C ASP A 479 7.51 -2.71 37.08
N ALA A 480 7.94 -3.55 36.15
CA ALA A 480 8.82 -3.14 35.07
C ALA A 480 8.20 -2.01 34.23
N THR A 481 9.07 -1.09 33.82
CA THR A 481 8.71 0.03 32.94
C THR A 481 9.66 0.10 31.76
N LYS A 482 9.16 0.56 30.62
CA LYS A 482 9.97 0.90 29.45
C LYS A 482 9.87 2.38 29.12
N LEU A 483 10.93 2.94 28.55
CA LEU A 483 10.94 4.29 28.02
C LEU A 483 10.44 4.24 26.56
N VAL A 484 9.43 5.06 26.23
CA VAL A 484 8.87 5.16 24.89
C VAL A 484 8.82 6.62 24.44
N ALA A 485 8.81 6.85 23.13
CA ALA A 485 8.49 8.17 22.58
C ALA A 485 7.17 8.69 23.14
N SER A 486 7.03 9.99 23.29
CA SER A 486 5.73 10.61 23.52
C SER A 486 4.99 10.67 22.20
N ASP A 487 3.93 9.89 22.00
CA ASP A 487 3.28 9.72 20.70
C ASP A 487 1.77 9.50 20.82
N LEU A 488 1.11 9.51 19.67
CA LEU A 488 -0.27 9.06 19.44
C LEU A 488 -0.24 8.02 18.32
N ASN A 489 -0.20 6.77 18.70
CA ASN A 489 -0.36 5.65 17.78
C ASN A 489 -0.69 4.36 18.56
N SER A 490 -1.66 3.60 18.08
CA SER A 490 -2.12 2.34 18.70
C SER A 490 -2.38 2.50 20.21
N GLU A 491 -1.54 1.94 21.06
CA GLU A 491 -1.71 1.99 22.52
C GLU A 491 -0.86 3.10 23.18
N ASN A 492 -0.12 3.88 22.40
CA ASN A 492 0.71 4.97 22.92
C ASN A 492 -0.03 6.30 22.90
N ASN A 493 -0.79 6.57 23.97
CA ASN A 493 -1.61 7.76 24.16
C ASN A 493 -0.91 8.75 25.10
N THR A 494 0.35 9.07 24.86
CA THR A 494 1.16 9.84 25.80
C THR A 494 1.47 11.28 25.37
N ALA A 495 1.28 11.61 24.08
CA ALA A 495 1.56 12.95 23.57
C ALA A 495 0.52 13.98 24.05
N SER A 496 0.98 15.22 24.31
CA SER A 496 0.07 16.37 24.46
C SER A 496 -0.46 16.81 23.12
N VAL A 497 -1.73 17.20 23.09
CA VAL A 497 -2.39 17.73 21.90
C VAL A 497 -2.93 19.11 22.18
N LEU A 498 -2.59 20.09 21.36
CA LEU A 498 -3.19 21.42 21.41
C LEU A 498 -4.47 21.39 20.59
N VAL A 499 -5.64 21.56 21.20
CA VAL A 499 -6.94 21.36 20.56
C VAL A 499 -7.85 22.57 20.62
N ARG A 500 -8.75 22.66 19.64
CA ARG A 500 -9.88 23.59 19.60
C ARG A 500 -11.05 22.95 18.85
N ASP A 501 -12.28 23.41 19.11
CA ASP A 501 -13.47 22.87 18.46
C ASP A 501 -13.38 22.96 16.94
N ALA A 502 -13.69 21.86 16.24
CA ALA A 502 -13.84 21.82 14.81
C ALA A 502 -15.19 22.42 14.37
N PRO A 503 -15.29 23.04 13.17
CA PRO A 503 -16.58 23.50 12.66
C PRO A 503 -17.46 22.31 12.27
N ARG A 504 -18.78 22.53 12.30
CA ARG A 504 -19.74 21.53 11.81
C ARG A 504 -19.89 21.61 10.29
N GLY A 505 -20.16 20.44 9.68
CA GLY A 505 -20.35 20.28 8.22
C GLY A 505 -19.03 20.22 7.46
N ASP A 506 -19.05 20.57 6.18
CA ASP A 506 -17.90 20.45 5.30
C ASP A 506 -16.93 21.62 5.46
N TYR A 507 -15.65 21.32 5.68
CA TYR A 507 -14.63 22.33 5.89
C TYR A 507 -13.25 21.88 5.42
N VAL A 508 -12.34 22.82 5.31
CA VAL A 508 -10.91 22.59 5.09
C VAL A 508 -10.15 23.22 6.23
N VAL A 509 -9.29 22.46 6.89
CA VAL A 509 -8.27 23.00 7.80
C VAL A 509 -6.93 23.03 7.08
N GLU A 510 -6.20 24.13 7.25
CA GLU A 510 -4.89 24.37 6.65
C GLU A 510 -3.93 24.94 7.69
N THR A 511 -2.68 24.50 7.64
CA THR A 511 -1.58 25.02 8.45
C THR A 511 -0.27 25.01 7.67
N ALA A 512 0.66 25.86 8.04
CA ALA A 512 2.06 25.75 7.66
C ALA A 512 2.86 25.25 8.87
N VAL A 513 3.59 24.17 8.70
CA VAL A 513 4.39 23.53 9.75
C VAL A 513 5.86 23.48 9.35
N ARG A 514 6.75 23.66 10.33
CA ARG A 514 8.19 23.50 10.15
C ARG A 514 8.72 22.58 11.24
N LEU A 515 9.20 21.41 10.83
CA LEU A 515 9.83 20.43 11.71
C LEU A 515 11.31 20.80 11.87
N ASN A 516 11.69 21.32 13.03
CA ASN A 516 13.06 21.75 13.34
C ASN A 516 13.90 20.57 13.86
N VAL A 517 13.98 19.54 13.05
CA VAL A 517 14.81 18.35 13.26
C VAL A 517 15.71 18.23 12.03
N PRO A 518 17.03 18.22 12.17
CA PRO A 518 17.95 18.22 11.04
C PRO A 518 17.75 17.01 10.12
N ASP A 519 17.90 17.23 8.82
CA ASP A 519 18.11 16.15 7.88
C ASP A 519 19.46 15.52 8.16
N SER A 520 19.49 14.22 8.35
CA SER A 520 20.72 13.49 8.63
C SER A 520 20.82 12.27 7.73
N PRO A 521 21.84 12.21 6.86
CA PRO A 521 22.10 11.01 6.06
C PRO A 521 22.50 9.81 6.93
N ASP A 522 23.01 10.07 8.15
CA ASP A 522 23.45 9.05 9.09
C ASP A 522 22.35 8.58 10.03
N CYS A 523 21.10 9.10 9.79
CA CYS A 523 19.89 8.68 10.50
C CYS A 523 19.91 8.98 12.00
N CYS A 524 18.89 8.95 12.71
CA CYS A 524 17.44 9.01 12.40
C CYS A 524 16.79 9.72 13.57
N TYR A 525 15.92 10.63 13.37
CA TYR A 525 15.19 11.27 14.47
C TYR A 525 13.78 10.68 14.55
N ASN A 526 13.70 9.34 14.55
CA ASN A 526 12.45 8.60 14.54
C ASN A 526 11.68 8.79 15.86
N PHE A 527 10.38 8.99 15.79
CA PHE A 527 9.56 9.39 14.65
C PHE A 527 9.11 10.83 14.88
N ALA A 528 10.10 11.74 15.06
CA ALA A 528 9.81 13.14 15.33
C ALA A 528 8.86 13.70 14.28
N GLN A 529 7.74 14.29 14.73
CA GLN A 529 6.67 14.72 13.84
C GLN A 529 5.93 15.93 14.39
N GLY A 530 5.34 16.69 13.46
CA GLY A 530 4.45 17.79 13.76
C GLY A 530 3.45 18.02 12.63
N GLY A 531 2.24 18.42 12.97
CA GLY A 531 1.18 18.66 11.99
C GLY A 531 -0.20 18.82 12.61
N VAL A 532 -1.22 18.61 11.80
CA VAL A 532 -2.62 18.86 12.11
C VAL A 532 -3.43 17.57 12.21
N LEU A 533 -4.34 17.52 13.18
CA LEU A 533 -5.26 16.41 13.40
C LEU A 533 -6.71 16.88 13.28
N VAL A 534 -7.60 15.94 12.92
CA VAL A 534 -9.01 15.98 13.32
C VAL A 534 -9.15 14.87 14.35
N TYR A 535 -9.45 15.26 15.58
CA TYR A 535 -9.28 14.48 16.80
C TYR A 535 -10.59 14.43 17.59
N GLU A 536 -11.03 13.26 18.01
CA GLU A 536 -12.11 13.07 18.96
C GLU A 536 -11.55 12.68 20.33
N ASP A 537 -10.71 11.65 20.35
CA ASP A 537 -9.98 11.17 21.51
C ASP A 537 -8.65 10.52 21.08
N ASP A 538 -7.90 9.97 22.04
CA ASP A 538 -6.57 9.39 21.79
C ASP A 538 -6.60 8.14 20.89
N ASP A 539 -7.75 7.51 20.76
CA ASP A 539 -7.95 6.27 20.00
C ASP A 539 -8.74 6.50 18.70
N ASN A 540 -9.24 7.73 18.47
CA ASN A 540 -10.09 8.07 17.33
C ASN A 540 -9.68 9.42 16.74
N PHE A 541 -8.89 9.38 15.67
CA PHE A 541 -8.41 10.57 14.97
C PHE A 541 -7.96 10.27 13.54
N VAL A 542 -7.75 11.33 12.76
CA VAL A 542 -6.89 11.35 11.58
C VAL A 542 -5.81 12.41 11.74
N LYS A 543 -4.59 12.14 11.32
CA LYS A 543 -3.46 13.09 11.45
C LYS A 543 -2.68 13.23 10.14
N LEU A 544 -2.31 14.45 9.80
CA LEU A 544 -1.41 14.77 8.70
C LEU A 544 -0.19 15.50 9.26
N THR A 545 0.98 14.88 9.17
CA THR A 545 2.20 15.36 9.81
C THR A 545 3.40 15.39 8.85
N ASN A 546 4.30 16.35 9.05
CA ASN A 546 5.67 16.27 8.56
C ASN A 546 6.44 15.40 9.56
N THR A 547 7.02 14.29 9.10
CA THR A 547 7.54 13.22 9.96
C THR A 547 8.95 12.79 9.53
N SER A 548 9.84 12.62 10.50
CA SER A 548 11.12 11.95 10.31
C SER A 548 10.93 10.44 10.35
N ILE A 549 11.25 9.77 9.26
CA ILE A 549 11.14 8.30 9.15
C ILE A 549 12.47 7.77 8.62
N TRP A 550 13.25 7.13 9.50
CA TRP A 550 14.62 6.70 9.20
C TRP A 550 15.44 7.85 8.59
N ASN A 551 16.12 7.58 7.46
CA ASN A 551 16.89 8.58 6.73
C ASN A 551 16.05 9.49 5.82
N THR A 552 14.72 9.46 5.93
CA THR A 552 13.80 10.24 5.10
C THR A 552 12.99 11.26 5.88
N ARG A 553 12.41 12.23 5.15
CA ARG A 553 11.35 13.12 5.61
C ARG A 553 10.12 12.87 4.75
N GLN A 554 8.99 12.64 5.39
CA GLN A 554 7.76 12.27 4.71
C GLN A 554 6.58 13.06 5.30
N THR A 555 5.49 13.14 4.54
CA THR A 555 4.21 13.63 5.07
C THR A 555 3.33 12.43 5.36
N GLU A 556 3.25 12.05 6.63
CA GLU A 556 2.43 10.93 7.08
C GLU A 556 0.97 11.34 7.14
N TRP A 557 0.10 10.54 6.53
CA TRP A 557 -1.35 10.62 6.60
C TRP A 557 -1.93 9.38 7.27
N ALA A 558 -2.32 9.50 8.52
CA ALA A 558 -2.69 8.37 9.35
C ALA A 558 -4.13 8.45 9.87
N LYS A 559 -4.69 7.28 10.21
CA LYS A 559 -5.96 7.08 10.88
C LYS A 559 -5.75 6.13 12.05
N GLU A 560 -6.37 6.45 13.19
CA GLU A 560 -6.59 5.51 14.28
C GLU A 560 -8.06 5.41 14.58
N LEU A 561 -8.53 4.20 14.90
CA LEU A 561 -9.91 3.96 15.32
C LEU A 561 -10.00 2.86 16.36
N PHE A 562 -10.92 3.06 17.32
CA PHE A 562 -11.28 2.09 18.33
C PHE A 562 -12.74 2.29 18.76
N PRO A 563 -13.52 1.20 19.00
CA PRO A 563 -13.10 -0.20 18.98
C PRO A 563 -12.95 -0.78 17.56
N VAL A 564 -12.12 -1.81 17.46
CA VAL A 564 -11.96 -2.65 16.26
C VAL A 564 -12.28 -4.10 16.61
N PRO A 565 -12.60 -4.98 15.64
CA PRO A 565 -12.71 -6.41 15.87
C PRO A 565 -11.41 -6.99 16.47
N GLU A 566 -11.52 -8.08 17.22
CA GLU A 566 -10.37 -8.75 17.81
C GLU A 566 -9.39 -9.20 16.70
N GLY A 567 -8.10 -8.94 16.90
CA GLY A 567 -7.04 -9.25 15.94
C GLY A 567 -6.85 -8.20 14.83
N TRP A 568 -7.69 -7.17 14.75
CA TRP A 568 -7.54 -6.10 13.78
C TRP A 568 -6.62 -5.00 14.29
N ASN A 569 -5.86 -4.41 13.36
CA ASN A 569 -5.04 -3.24 13.65
C ASN A 569 -5.91 -2.01 13.92
N ARG A 570 -5.44 -1.15 14.81
CA ARG A 570 -6.12 0.10 15.21
C ARG A 570 -5.60 1.31 14.45
N TYR A 571 -4.35 1.26 14.01
CA TYR A 571 -3.62 2.34 13.39
C TYR A 571 -3.12 1.95 11.99
N GLY A 572 -3.30 2.85 11.04
CA GLY A 572 -2.77 2.73 9.68
C GLY A 572 -2.36 4.08 9.12
N ASN A 573 -1.37 4.06 8.24
CA ASN A 573 -0.83 5.28 7.63
C ASN A 573 -0.48 5.08 6.16
N THR A 574 -0.53 6.19 5.44
CA THR A 574 0.04 6.37 4.10
C THR A 574 0.87 7.64 4.05
N VAL A 575 1.42 7.96 2.91
CA VAL A 575 2.15 9.21 2.69
C VAL A 575 1.49 10.02 1.56
N VAL A 576 1.80 11.32 1.49
CA VAL A 576 1.24 12.23 0.48
C VAL A 576 2.35 12.71 -0.46
N GLY A 577 2.57 14.00 -0.60
CA GLY A 577 3.68 14.55 -1.36
C GLY A 577 4.91 14.81 -0.47
N PRO A 578 6.05 15.20 -1.05
CA PRO A 578 7.24 15.50 -0.27
C PRO A 578 7.02 16.69 0.66
N PRO A 579 7.58 16.68 1.88
CA PRO A 579 7.69 17.90 2.68
C PRO A 579 8.71 18.87 2.07
N SER A 580 8.75 20.07 2.59
CA SER A 580 9.80 21.04 2.24
C SER A 580 11.14 20.69 2.91
N ASP A 581 12.23 21.28 2.42
CA ASP A 581 13.57 21.14 2.96
C ASP A 581 13.65 21.57 4.43
N PHE A 582 14.71 21.14 5.11
CA PHE A 582 14.97 21.53 6.49
C PHE A 582 15.00 23.06 6.64
N GLY A 583 14.25 23.53 7.63
CA GLY A 583 14.12 24.96 7.93
C GLY A 583 13.05 25.71 7.12
N GLU A 584 12.44 25.08 6.12
CA GLU A 584 11.37 25.64 5.31
C GLU A 584 9.99 25.20 5.79
N TRP A 585 8.94 25.94 5.35
CA TRP A 585 7.56 25.64 5.69
C TRP A 585 6.97 24.55 4.78
N THR A 586 6.44 23.51 5.37
CA THR A 586 5.57 22.53 4.69
C THR A 586 4.10 22.89 4.96
N TYR A 587 3.30 22.96 3.92
CA TYR A 587 1.88 23.30 4.03
C TYR A 587 1.05 22.03 4.03
N LEU A 588 0.17 21.91 5.01
CA LEU A 588 -0.68 20.76 5.23
C LEU A 588 -2.15 21.16 5.21
N ARG A 589 -2.98 20.36 4.56
CA ARG A 589 -4.43 20.60 4.47
C ARG A 589 -5.19 19.30 4.63
N ILE A 590 -6.28 19.32 5.42
CA ILE A 590 -7.27 18.25 5.49
C ILE A 590 -8.61 18.82 5.04
N ALA A 591 -9.18 18.24 3.99
CA ALA A 591 -10.56 18.52 3.58
C ALA A 591 -11.48 17.48 4.21
N VAL A 592 -12.54 17.95 4.87
CA VAL A 592 -13.53 17.13 5.59
C VAL A 592 -14.87 17.28 4.91
N GLU A 593 -15.50 16.17 4.50
CA GLU A 593 -16.83 16.13 3.91
C GLU A 593 -17.74 15.19 4.68
N GLN A 594 -19.01 15.60 4.82
CA GLN A 594 -20.05 14.76 5.43
C GLN A 594 -20.60 13.80 4.37
N LEU A 595 -20.46 12.52 4.60
CA LEU A 595 -20.95 11.48 3.69
C LEU A 595 -22.46 11.25 3.86
N SER A 596 -23.15 10.95 2.78
CA SER A 596 -24.58 10.69 2.75
C SER A 596 -24.93 9.52 1.83
N GLY A 597 -26.09 8.92 2.03
CA GLY A 597 -26.68 7.91 1.13
C GLY A 597 -25.71 6.79 0.73
N ASP A 598 -25.41 6.71 -0.56
CA ASP A 598 -24.54 5.67 -1.14
C ASP A 598 -23.09 5.80 -0.69
N GLU A 599 -22.59 7.03 -0.55
CA GLU A 599 -21.22 7.30 -0.10
C GLU A 599 -20.93 6.66 1.26
N ARG A 600 -21.87 6.78 2.22
CA ARG A 600 -21.73 6.13 3.52
C ARG A 600 -21.74 4.60 3.41
N ARG A 601 -22.50 4.04 2.49
CA ARG A 601 -22.51 2.58 2.28
C ARG A 601 -21.17 2.11 1.73
N GLN A 602 -20.59 2.83 0.79
CA GLN A 602 -19.27 2.54 0.21
C GLN A 602 -18.15 2.70 1.25
N ALA A 603 -18.31 3.65 2.17
CA ALA A 603 -17.38 3.91 3.28
C ALA A 603 -17.60 3.00 4.52
N GLY A 604 -18.26 1.85 4.37
CA GLY A 604 -18.51 0.94 5.49
C GLY A 604 -19.44 1.47 6.59
N GLY A 605 -20.15 2.58 6.33
CA GLY A 605 -21.04 3.24 7.29
C GLY A 605 -20.46 4.49 7.96
N ASP A 606 -19.20 4.80 7.72
CA ASP A 606 -18.55 6.02 8.20
C ASP A 606 -19.30 7.29 7.78
N ARG A 607 -19.22 8.34 8.63
CA ARG A 607 -20.00 9.57 8.45
C ARG A 607 -19.24 10.67 7.73
N GLN A 608 -17.92 10.63 7.78
CA GLN A 608 -17.08 11.64 7.18
C GLN A 608 -15.99 11.00 6.32
N SER A 609 -15.58 11.74 5.30
CA SER A 609 -14.33 11.51 4.57
C SER A 609 -13.33 12.63 4.87
N TYR A 610 -12.06 12.27 4.87
CA TYR A 610 -10.93 13.13 5.19
C TYR A 610 -9.89 12.97 4.10
N THR A 611 -9.67 14.00 3.30
CA THR A 611 -8.69 13.98 2.19
C THR A 611 -7.50 14.85 2.55
N ALA A 612 -6.30 14.28 2.48
CA ALA A 612 -5.07 15.00 2.74
C ALA A 612 -4.56 15.74 1.50
N TYR A 613 -3.96 16.90 1.73
CA TYR A 613 -3.20 17.64 0.72
C TYR A 613 -1.91 18.18 1.36
N THR A 614 -0.82 18.16 0.60
CA THR A 614 0.45 18.76 1.00
C THR A 614 0.98 19.70 -0.06
N SER A 615 1.82 20.66 0.35
CA SER A 615 2.43 21.61 -0.57
C SER A 615 3.76 22.11 0.00
N GLN A 616 4.72 22.37 -0.88
CA GLN A 616 6.01 22.99 -0.53
C GLN A 616 5.98 24.53 -0.66
N ASP A 617 5.00 25.10 -1.38
CA ASP A 617 4.91 26.55 -1.67
C ASP A 617 3.59 27.21 -1.22
N GLY A 618 2.67 26.43 -0.65
CA GLY A 618 1.32 26.85 -0.26
C GLY A 618 0.38 27.18 -1.45
N ARG A 619 0.79 26.88 -2.68
CA ARG A 619 0.05 27.20 -3.92
C ARG A 619 -0.23 25.98 -4.77
N THR A 620 0.80 25.16 -4.99
CA THR A 620 0.71 23.88 -5.71
C THR A 620 0.46 22.78 -4.70
N TRP A 621 -0.69 22.12 -4.80
CA TRP A 621 -1.12 21.12 -3.83
C TRP A 621 -1.11 19.71 -4.43
N VAL A 622 -0.43 18.80 -3.74
CA VAL A 622 -0.46 17.37 -4.01
C VAL A 622 -1.60 16.76 -3.22
N ARG A 623 -2.54 16.13 -3.91
CA ARG A 623 -3.63 15.39 -3.28
C ARG A 623 -3.15 14.02 -2.85
N GLY A 624 -3.40 13.65 -1.60
CA GLY A 624 -3.16 12.34 -1.02
C GLY A 624 -4.42 11.49 -0.88
N GLY A 625 -4.30 10.41 -0.14
CA GLY A 625 -5.38 9.48 0.14
C GLY A 625 -6.55 10.09 0.94
N THR A 626 -7.68 9.43 0.86
CA THR A 626 -8.89 9.77 1.61
C THR A 626 -9.19 8.65 2.59
N TRP A 627 -9.06 8.91 3.90
CA TRP A 627 -9.63 8.07 4.95
C TRP A 627 -11.10 8.40 5.17
N THR A 628 -11.87 7.42 5.59
CA THR A 628 -13.21 7.63 6.17
C THR A 628 -13.17 7.37 7.67
N HIS A 629 -13.98 8.06 8.44
CA HIS A 629 -14.13 7.86 9.88
C HIS A 629 -15.45 8.45 10.37
N THR A 630 -15.87 8.08 11.59
CA THR A 630 -16.99 8.71 12.29
C THR A 630 -16.47 9.41 13.54
N LEU A 631 -16.13 10.69 13.42
CA LEU A 631 -15.75 11.55 14.56
C LEU A 631 -16.93 12.47 14.90
N THR A 632 -17.52 12.29 16.10
CA THR A 632 -18.79 12.93 16.47
C THR A 632 -18.57 14.31 17.09
N ASP A 633 -17.64 14.39 18.04
CA ASP A 633 -17.28 15.61 18.79
C ASP A 633 -15.87 16.08 18.44
N ALA A 634 -15.61 16.18 17.13
CA ALA A 634 -14.30 16.45 16.57
C ALA A 634 -13.73 17.80 17.02
N GLN A 635 -12.44 17.80 17.31
CA GLN A 635 -11.59 18.96 17.53
C GLN A 635 -10.48 19.01 16.47
N LEU A 636 -9.96 20.20 16.19
CA LEU A 636 -8.73 20.38 15.40
C LEU A 636 -7.55 20.34 16.38
N GLY A 637 -6.57 19.51 16.09
CA GLY A 637 -5.40 19.30 16.94
C GLY A 637 -4.09 19.73 16.27
N LEU A 638 -3.12 20.18 17.06
CA LEU A 638 -1.72 20.36 16.66
C LEU A 638 -0.82 19.55 17.60
N VAL A 639 0.24 18.95 17.10
CA VAL A 639 1.15 18.07 17.83
C VAL A 639 2.62 18.35 17.56
N ALA A 640 3.48 18.09 18.56
CA ALA A 640 4.94 17.99 18.43
C ALA A 640 5.38 16.77 19.24
N MET A 641 5.68 15.64 18.61
CA MET A 641 5.81 14.36 19.30
C MET A 641 6.72 13.37 18.55
N GLY A 642 6.85 12.16 19.05
CA GLY A 642 7.35 10.98 18.34
C GLY A 642 8.85 10.73 18.46
N LEU A 643 9.64 11.60 19.10
CA LEU A 643 11.08 11.41 19.21
C LEU A 643 11.41 10.20 20.11
N THR A 644 12.14 9.23 19.56
CA THR A 644 12.53 8.02 20.29
C THR A 644 13.62 8.31 21.33
N PRO A 645 13.75 7.46 22.38
CA PRO A 645 14.62 7.71 23.53
C PRO A 645 16.12 7.84 23.23
N GLU A 646 16.56 7.34 22.08
CA GLU A 646 17.95 7.40 21.64
C GLU A 646 18.40 8.82 21.28
N PHE A 647 17.44 9.69 20.94
CA PHE A 647 17.71 11.06 20.52
C PHE A 647 17.35 12.04 21.62
N THR A 648 18.31 12.85 22.00
CA THR A 648 18.13 13.89 23.00
C THR A 648 18.43 15.26 22.36
N GLY A 649 17.60 16.26 22.66
CA GLY A 649 17.80 17.62 22.16
C GLY A 649 16.55 18.47 22.25
N ASP A 650 16.72 19.77 22.15
CA ASP A 650 15.63 20.76 22.18
C ASP A 650 15.02 20.93 20.78
N TYR A 651 14.46 19.85 20.23
CA TYR A 651 13.79 19.88 18.93
C TYR A 651 12.40 20.48 19.04
N THR A 652 11.98 21.16 18.00
CA THR A 652 10.70 21.89 18.01
C THR A 652 9.94 21.70 16.70
N VAL A 653 8.65 21.98 16.79
CA VAL A 653 7.76 22.18 15.64
C VAL A 653 7.24 23.60 15.69
N ASP A 654 7.38 24.33 14.61
CA ASP A 654 6.82 25.66 14.45
C ASP A 654 5.54 25.62 13.60
N TYR A 655 4.56 26.45 13.95
CA TYR A 655 3.33 26.67 13.19
C TYR A 655 3.21 28.17 12.88
N ASP A 656 3.04 28.50 11.58
CA ASP A 656 2.86 29.88 11.13
C ASP A 656 1.40 30.33 11.35
N TYR A 657 0.46 29.47 11.03
CA TYR A 657 -0.98 29.73 11.19
C TYR A 657 -1.79 28.44 11.29
N VAL A 658 -3.05 28.59 11.73
CA VAL A 658 -4.13 27.63 11.47
C VAL A 658 -5.29 28.39 10.86
N ARG A 659 -5.70 28.02 9.67
CA ARG A 659 -6.84 28.61 8.95
C ARG A 659 -7.88 27.55 8.66
N VAL A 660 -9.15 27.88 8.87
CA VAL A 660 -10.26 26.97 8.59
C VAL A 660 -11.26 27.65 7.68
N PHE A 661 -11.59 26.97 6.61
CA PHE A 661 -12.47 27.46 5.57
C PHE A 661 -13.70 26.56 5.46
N ARG A 662 -14.84 27.11 5.06
CA ARG A 662 -15.93 26.31 4.51
C ARG A 662 -15.39 25.62 3.26
N LEU A 663 -15.67 24.34 3.08
CA LEU A 663 -15.38 23.72 1.78
C LEU A 663 -16.21 24.39 0.69
N ARG A 664 -15.58 24.71 -0.45
CA ARG A 664 -16.30 25.28 -1.60
C ARG A 664 -17.21 24.19 -2.16
N GLU A 665 -18.51 24.48 -2.26
CA GLU A 665 -19.45 23.59 -2.96
C GLU A 665 -18.98 23.40 -4.43
N GLY A 666 -18.20 22.37 -4.65
CA GLY A 666 -17.95 21.82 -5.97
C GLY A 666 -19.19 21.02 -6.32
N GLY A 667 -19.84 21.34 -7.44
CA GLY A 667 -21.04 20.62 -7.81
C GLY A 667 -20.81 19.12 -7.72
N HIS A 668 -21.54 18.46 -6.85
CA HIS A 668 -21.60 17.00 -6.78
C HIS A 668 -21.96 16.51 -8.18
N HIS A 669 -21.06 15.82 -8.84
CA HIS A 669 -21.39 15.11 -10.05
C HIS A 669 -22.21 13.88 -9.66
N ARG A 670 -23.55 14.03 -9.77
CA ARG A 670 -24.51 12.93 -9.74
C ARG A 670 -24.27 11.96 -10.91
#